data_cf219266636d0504d9d67194a80de3c8
#
_entry.id   cf219266636d0504d9d67194a80de3c8
#
_cell.length_a   1.000
_cell.length_b   1.000
_cell.length_c   1.000
_cell.angle_alpha   90.00
_cell.angle_beta   90.00
_cell.angle_gamma   90.00
#
_symmetry.space_group_name_H-M   'P 1'
#
loop_
_entity.id
_entity.type
_entity.pdbx_description
1 polymer ?
#
loop_
_entity_poly.entity_id
_entity_poly.type
_entity_poly.pdbx_seq_one_letter_code
_entity_poly.pdbx_strand_id
1 'polypeptide(L)'
;MLKTLKNIRRRDTDKFMIPHSVQEVIPIRTVWKSGILLVGQNRYSRTWQFSDINYALAGEEDQKSMLLGYSALLNLCDSNADTKLSIVTRKLNRRDFEEYIMIPYENDGRDHYRKEYNDMLLEKASHASGMIRDLYITVTITRKSYKEAESYFARTGSEYTLALSRLGSRCTELDMMDRLRILHGFFRHGEEADFHFDPKLSMKLGHSFKDYICPDSFEFDRDCFRMGDHYGRVLFLKDYAAYLRDDILSELSGIDRPMILSIDVVPIPMDEAIRDGESRLLGVERNIVDFLRKQQQNNNFSGTIPYDMEKQRAEMKEFLDDLTSRDQRMLLGMVTLVHTADSKQQLDADTDYILTSATQRMCQMATLRFQQMDGLNTALPIGVRKIDILRTFTSEALAALMPFRVQEIMEPGGIYYGENAISGNLLLCNRANLLNQSTIITGVPGSGKSFSAKELIVFLALATKDDILICDPEREYYALGQALGGEVIRIAAGSPDHINAMDMVEGYGDGGNPVVDKSEFILSLFEQLDRGGIGPLQKSIIDRCVDAVYAAYKRGGPVPTLRVLREKLLAQPEEEARDLALALELFTTGSLDAFAHETNVDTQNRIVIYDIMDLGRQLKTMGLLIITDAMLNRVTENWRKGKRTHLFIDEFHVVFQNPYSADFFDSAWRRFRKRGAYPTAITQNVEYLLDSVQASTMLSNSEMLILLNQAPSDREKLAALLNISPEQTGYITNAPAGCGLLRYGGALVPFKNQFPKDTELYRLMTTKPDESIIVGSNTK
;
A
#
# COMPACT_ATOMS: atom_id res chain seq x y z
N MET A 1 36.50 -30.93 1.29
CA MET A 1 35.19 -30.72 0.61
C MET A 1 34.11 -30.94 1.64
N LEU A 2 33.30 -29.92 1.91
CA LEU A 2 32.25 -29.93 2.93
C LEU A 2 31.35 -31.17 2.77
N LYS A 3 31.04 -31.82 3.89
CA LYS A 3 30.16 -33.00 3.92
C LYS A 3 28.76 -32.65 3.37
N THR A 4 28.32 -31.42 3.71
CA THR A 4 27.08 -30.85 3.22
C THR A 4 27.06 -30.68 1.70
N LEU A 5 28.14 -30.19 1.05
CA LEU A 5 28.24 -30.13 -0.41
C LEU A 5 28.13 -31.51 -1.08
N LYS A 6 28.71 -32.52 -0.48
CA LYS A 6 28.56 -33.91 -0.98
C LYS A 6 27.11 -34.38 -0.85
N ASN A 7 26.43 -34.02 0.24
CA ASN A 7 25.03 -34.39 0.44
C ASN A 7 24.09 -33.59 -0.49
N ILE A 8 24.38 -32.33 -0.74
CA ILE A 8 23.65 -31.46 -1.69
C ILE A 8 23.72 -32.07 -3.10
N ARG A 9 24.93 -32.43 -3.55
CA ARG A 9 25.11 -33.10 -4.85
C ARG A 9 24.45 -34.47 -4.93
N ARG A 10 24.27 -35.16 -3.82
CA ARG A 10 23.56 -36.43 -3.77
C ARG A 10 22.04 -36.28 -3.67
N ARG A 11 21.53 -35.16 -3.22
CA ARG A 11 20.08 -34.91 -3.14
C ARG A 11 19.42 -34.81 -4.53
N ASP A 12 20.16 -34.41 -5.56
CA ASP A 12 19.68 -34.25 -6.94
C ASP A 12 20.06 -35.40 -7.87
N THR A 13 20.04 -36.63 -7.37
CA THR A 13 20.33 -37.83 -8.15
C THR A 13 19.13 -38.40 -8.95
N ASP A 14 18.15 -37.58 -9.29
CA ASP A 14 17.23 -37.94 -10.37
C ASP A 14 18.05 -38.12 -11.65
N LYS A 15 18.06 -39.34 -12.20
CA LYS A 15 18.77 -39.60 -13.46
C LYS A 15 18.30 -38.61 -14.52
N PHE A 16 19.25 -38.02 -15.24
CA PHE A 16 18.91 -37.24 -16.40
C PHE A 16 18.04 -38.06 -17.33
N MET A 17 16.81 -37.61 -17.58
CA MET A 17 15.87 -38.20 -18.51
C MET A 17 15.59 -37.14 -19.58
N ILE A 18 15.65 -37.55 -20.84
CA ILE A 18 15.23 -36.68 -21.95
C ILE A 18 13.71 -36.62 -21.88
N PRO A 19 13.10 -35.41 -21.75
CA PRO A 19 11.64 -35.29 -21.74
C PRO A 19 11.04 -35.72 -23.08
N HIS A 20 10.02 -36.56 -23.05
CA HIS A 20 9.26 -37.00 -24.23
C HIS A 20 7.98 -36.17 -24.45
N SER A 21 7.64 -35.33 -23.49
CA SER A 21 6.47 -34.40 -23.55
C SER A 21 6.77 -33.07 -22.84
N VAL A 22 6.03 -32.05 -23.18
CA VAL A 22 6.10 -30.74 -22.52
C VAL A 22 5.85 -30.83 -21.01
N GLN A 23 5.00 -31.76 -20.58
CA GLN A 23 4.69 -32.00 -19.18
C GLN A 23 5.87 -32.58 -18.39
N GLU A 24 6.76 -33.34 -19.05
CA GLU A 24 7.95 -33.94 -18.39
C GLU A 24 9.06 -32.91 -18.16
N VAL A 25 9.06 -31.79 -18.88
CA VAL A 25 10.01 -30.68 -18.69
C VAL A 25 9.90 -30.08 -17.28
N ILE A 26 8.67 -30.01 -16.74
CA ILE A 26 8.40 -29.40 -15.44
C ILE A 26 8.41 -30.50 -14.36
N PRO A 27 9.34 -30.49 -13.38
CA PRO A 27 9.56 -31.56 -12.43
C PRO A 27 8.57 -31.56 -11.25
N ILE A 28 7.30 -31.28 -11.48
CA ILE A 28 6.23 -31.35 -10.49
C ILE A 28 5.47 -32.64 -10.70
N ARG A 29 5.40 -33.53 -9.68
CA ARG A 29 4.69 -34.81 -9.75
C ARG A 29 3.27 -34.72 -9.23
N THR A 30 3.05 -33.97 -8.14
CA THR A 30 1.74 -33.86 -7.47
C THR A 30 1.59 -32.49 -6.86
N VAL A 31 0.34 -32.00 -6.85
CA VAL A 31 -0.06 -30.74 -6.20
C VAL A 31 -1.18 -31.04 -5.21
N TRP A 32 -1.05 -30.55 -3.96
CA TRP A 32 -2.10 -30.66 -2.95
C TRP A 32 -2.84 -29.32 -2.81
N LYS A 33 -4.08 -29.36 -2.33
CA LYS A 33 -4.89 -28.15 -2.09
C LYS A 33 -4.19 -27.13 -1.19
N SER A 34 -3.38 -27.60 -0.26
CA SER A 34 -2.55 -26.77 0.62
C SER A 34 -1.45 -25.97 -0.09
N GLY A 35 -1.29 -26.12 -1.41
CA GLY A 35 -0.18 -25.53 -2.16
C GLY A 35 1.15 -26.26 -2.02
N ILE A 36 1.23 -27.40 -1.32
CA ILE A 36 2.44 -28.21 -1.28
C ILE A 36 2.59 -28.96 -2.61
N LEU A 37 3.80 -28.91 -3.19
CA LEU A 37 4.17 -29.63 -4.41
C LEU A 37 5.11 -30.79 -4.09
N LEU A 38 4.97 -31.90 -4.81
CA LEU A 38 5.96 -32.96 -4.86
C LEU A 38 6.86 -32.74 -6.09
N VAL A 39 8.10 -32.35 -5.86
CA VAL A 39 9.04 -31.91 -6.92
C VAL A 39 10.20 -32.92 -7.16
N GLY A 40 10.15 -34.08 -6.57
CA GLY A 40 11.15 -35.12 -6.69
C GLY A 40 10.77 -36.34 -5.86
N GLN A 41 11.69 -37.31 -5.69
CA GLN A 41 11.44 -38.44 -4.83
C GLN A 41 11.44 -38.00 -3.36
N ASN A 42 10.24 -38.01 -2.72
CA ASN A 42 10.04 -37.60 -1.33
C ASN A 42 10.47 -36.13 -1.05
N ARG A 43 10.55 -35.28 -2.09
CA ARG A 43 10.87 -33.85 -1.99
C ARG A 43 9.61 -33.05 -2.11
N TYR A 44 9.29 -32.32 -1.04
CA TYR A 44 8.11 -31.46 -0.91
C TYR A 44 8.53 -30.02 -0.88
N SER A 45 7.81 -29.14 -1.61
CA SER A 45 8.04 -27.71 -1.60
C SER A 45 6.78 -26.95 -1.26
N ARG A 46 6.94 -25.83 -0.53
CA ARG A 46 5.89 -24.86 -0.23
C ARG A 46 6.38 -23.45 -0.48
N THR A 47 5.47 -22.57 -0.90
CA THR A 47 5.78 -21.17 -1.24
C THR A 47 4.90 -20.23 -0.45
N TRP A 48 5.50 -19.15 0.01
CA TRP A 48 4.83 -17.99 0.61
C TRP A 48 5.12 -16.75 -0.26
N GLN A 49 4.12 -15.92 -0.42
CA GLN A 49 4.27 -14.59 -1.01
C GLN A 49 4.50 -13.58 0.11
N PHE A 50 5.39 -12.63 -0.09
CA PHE A 50 5.59 -11.54 0.85
C PHE A 50 5.59 -10.19 0.13
N SER A 51 5.19 -9.13 0.86
CA SER A 51 5.10 -7.79 0.30
C SER A 51 6.46 -7.10 0.29
N ASP A 52 6.67 -6.19 -0.67
CA ASP A 52 7.81 -5.29 -0.68
C ASP A 52 7.72 -4.28 0.50
N ILE A 53 8.83 -3.68 0.88
CA ILE A 53 8.94 -2.62 1.87
C ILE A 53 9.68 -1.42 1.27
N ASN A 54 9.51 -0.23 1.86
CA ASN A 54 10.10 1.01 1.35
C ASN A 54 11.58 1.14 1.73
N TYR A 55 12.41 0.21 1.28
CA TYR A 55 13.84 0.22 1.56
C TYR A 55 14.56 1.42 0.93
N ALA A 56 14.28 1.70 -0.34
CA ALA A 56 14.94 2.77 -1.09
C ALA A 56 14.67 4.19 -0.54
N LEU A 57 13.63 4.36 0.25
CA LEU A 57 13.21 5.65 0.83
C LEU A 57 13.43 5.72 2.34
N ALA A 58 13.93 4.67 2.95
CA ALA A 58 14.22 4.65 4.37
C ALA A 58 15.50 5.45 4.68
N GLY A 59 15.56 6.05 5.85
CA GLY A 59 16.78 6.69 6.35
C GLY A 59 17.92 5.68 6.57
N GLU A 60 19.17 6.12 6.60
CA GLU A 60 20.34 5.23 6.70
C GLU A 60 20.27 4.28 7.91
N GLU A 61 19.78 4.73 9.07
CA GLU A 61 19.65 3.87 10.26
C GLU A 61 18.57 2.81 10.07
N ASP A 62 17.45 3.17 9.45
CA ASP A 62 16.37 2.24 9.13
C ASP A 62 16.81 1.23 8.06
N GLN A 63 17.54 1.68 7.03
CA GLN A 63 18.12 0.77 6.02
C GLN A 63 19.07 -0.24 6.66
N LYS A 64 19.94 0.19 7.58
CA LYS A 64 20.80 -0.72 8.35
C LYS A 64 19.99 -1.70 9.19
N SER A 65 18.95 -1.22 9.86
CA SER A 65 18.04 -2.07 10.65
C SER A 65 17.32 -3.10 9.77
N MET A 66 16.82 -2.69 8.60
CA MET A 66 16.18 -3.58 7.62
C MET A 66 17.17 -4.62 7.08
N LEU A 67 18.41 -4.23 6.77
CA LEU A 67 19.46 -5.15 6.33
C LEU A 67 19.78 -6.21 7.40
N LEU A 68 19.96 -5.80 8.65
CA LEU A 68 20.18 -6.71 9.77
C LEU A 68 18.96 -7.64 10.00
N GLY A 69 17.74 -7.10 9.89
CA GLY A 69 16.52 -7.89 9.99
C GLY A 69 16.40 -8.92 8.87
N TYR A 70 16.81 -8.56 7.64
CA TYR A 70 16.85 -9.49 6.52
C TYR A 70 17.97 -10.54 6.67
N SER A 71 19.13 -10.16 7.20
CA SER A 71 20.18 -11.11 7.58
C SER A 71 19.68 -12.12 8.62
N ALA A 72 18.92 -11.66 9.63
CA ALA A 72 18.28 -12.52 10.61
C ALA A 72 17.23 -13.46 9.98
N LEU A 73 16.48 -13.02 8.97
CA LEU A 73 15.58 -13.87 8.18
C LEU A 73 16.35 -14.99 7.46
N LEU A 74 17.49 -14.69 6.85
CA LEU A 74 18.36 -15.69 6.23
C LEU A 74 18.91 -16.69 7.24
N ASN A 75 19.15 -16.26 8.48
CA ASN A 75 19.58 -17.13 9.57
C ASN A 75 18.49 -18.13 10.04
N LEU A 76 17.21 -17.92 9.68
CA LEU A 76 16.13 -18.89 9.93
C LEU A 76 16.16 -20.08 8.94
N CYS A 77 16.89 -19.98 7.84
CA CYS A 77 16.97 -21.06 6.87
C CYS A 77 17.57 -22.33 7.53
N ASP A 78 16.86 -23.46 7.35
CA ASP A 78 17.27 -24.74 7.90
C ASP A 78 18.34 -25.41 7.00
N SER A 79 19.42 -25.90 7.59
CA SER A 79 20.48 -26.64 6.88
C SER A 79 20.00 -27.93 6.21
N ASN A 80 18.84 -28.47 6.61
CA ASN A 80 18.20 -29.63 6.01
C ASN A 80 17.18 -29.32 4.94
N ALA A 81 16.97 -28.04 4.63
CA ALA A 81 16.06 -27.53 3.60
C ALA A 81 16.83 -26.77 2.51
N ASP A 82 16.26 -26.73 1.33
CA ASP A 82 16.70 -25.81 0.28
C ASP A 82 15.71 -24.62 0.29
N THR A 83 16.21 -23.40 0.48
CA THR A 83 15.40 -22.18 0.47
C THR A 83 15.68 -21.40 -0.80
N LYS A 84 14.64 -20.90 -1.44
CA LYS A 84 14.71 -20.09 -2.65
C LYS A 84 13.90 -18.81 -2.45
N LEU A 85 14.52 -17.68 -2.68
CA LEU A 85 13.88 -16.36 -2.79
C LEU A 85 13.69 -16.06 -4.27
N SER A 86 12.50 -15.69 -4.69
CA SER A 86 12.21 -15.41 -6.09
C SER A 86 11.51 -14.06 -6.25
N ILE A 87 11.98 -13.26 -7.20
CA ILE A 87 11.36 -12.04 -7.67
C ILE A 87 10.79 -12.35 -9.04
N VAL A 88 9.47 -12.31 -9.16
CA VAL A 88 8.76 -12.53 -10.42
C VAL A 88 8.27 -11.17 -10.92
N THR A 89 8.85 -10.72 -12.03
CA THR A 89 8.45 -9.50 -12.72
C THR A 89 7.62 -9.90 -13.93
N ARG A 90 6.35 -9.48 -13.96
CA ARG A 90 5.40 -9.84 -15.01
C ARG A 90 4.61 -8.63 -15.49
N LYS A 91 4.14 -8.64 -16.73
CA LYS A 91 3.23 -7.61 -17.21
C LYS A 91 1.88 -7.71 -16.50
N LEU A 92 1.27 -6.56 -16.23
CA LEU A 92 -0.11 -6.52 -15.78
C LEU A 92 -1.00 -7.05 -16.93
N ASN A 93 -1.87 -8.01 -16.61
CA ASN A 93 -2.81 -8.54 -17.59
C ASN A 93 -3.86 -7.47 -17.90
N ARG A 94 -3.99 -7.12 -19.18
CA ARG A 94 -4.90 -6.09 -19.66
C ARG A 94 -6.36 -6.41 -19.31
N ARG A 95 -6.79 -7.66 -19.39
CA ARG A 95 -8.16 -8.08 -19.09
C ARG A 95 -8.47 -7.98 -17.60
N ASP A 96 -7.55 -8.44 -16.71
CA ASP A 96 -7.70 -8.28 -15.26
C ASP A 96 -7.74 -6.79 -14.91
N PHE A 97 -6.93 -5.97 -15.59
CA PHE A 97 -6.96 -4.52 -15.44
C PHE A 97 -8.31 -3.93 -15.84
N GLU A 98 -8.83 -4.29 -17.01
CA GLU A 98 -10.12 -3.83 -17.51
C GLU A 98 -11.27 -4.28 -16.59
N GLU A 99 -11.23 -5.50 -16.06
CA GLU A 99 -12.29 -6.06 -15.22
C GLU A 99 -12.27 -5.50 -13.77
N TYR A 100 -11.10 -5.26 -13.18
CA TYR A 100 -10.98 -4.86 -11.76
C TYR A 100 -10.77 -3.37 -11.53
N ILE A 101 -10.35 -2.61 -12.53
CA ILE A 101 -9.95 -1.21 -12.37
C ILE A 101 -10.89 -0.26 -13.11
N MET A 102 -11.40 -0.65 -14.28
CA MET A 102 -12.28 0.21 -15.08
C MET A 102 -13.67 0.35 -14.47
N ILE A 103 -14.22 1.56 -14.57
CA ILE A 103 -15.57 1.85 -14.12
C ILE A 103 -16.57 1.30 -15.15
N PRO A 104 -17.49 0.41 -14.75
CA PRO A 104 -18.47 -0.15 -15.67
C PRO A 104 -19.47 0.91 -16.16
N TYR A 105 -19.91 0.80 -17.42
CA TYR A 105 -20.96 1.67 -17.99
C TYR A 105 -22.33 1.30 -17.44
N GLU A 106 -23.13 2.30 -17.03
CA GLU A 106 -24.44 2.12 -16.39
C GLU A 106 -25.64 2.66 -17.20
N ASN A 107 -25.43 3.36 -18.32
CA ASN A 107 -26.44 4.03 -19.14
C ASN A 107 -27.30 5.05 -18.37
N ASP A 108 -26.69 5.75 -17.40
CA ASP A 108 -27.33 6.73 -16.51
C ASP A 108 -27.09 8.20 -16.92
N GLY A 109 -26.63 8.42 -18.16
CA GLY A 109 -26.30 9.74 -18.72
C GLY A 109 -24.90 10.25 -18.37
N ARG A 110 -24.14 9.53 -17.50
CA ARG A 110 -22.77 9.88 -17.06
C ARG A 110 -21.69 9.00 -17.71
N ASP A 111 -22.05 8.19 -18.69
CA ASP A 111 -21.11 7.28 -19.33
C ASP A 111 -20.01 7.98 -20.14
N HIS A 112 -20.21 9.22 -20.56
CA HIS A 112 -19.15 10.03 -21.16
C HIS A 112 -18.04 10.35 -20.14
N TYR A 113 -18.37 10.63 -18.88
CA TYR A 113 -17.41 10.80 -17.80
C TYR A 113 -16.69 9.48 -17.43
N ARG A 114 -17.44 8.34 -17.41
CA ARG A 114 -16.84 7.02 -17.23
C ARG A 114 -15.84 6.72 -18.33
N LYS A 115 -16.18 7.07 -19.57
CA LYS A 115 -15.27 6.90 -20.70
C LYS A 115 -13.99 7.71 -20.53
N GLU A 116 -14.09 9.03 -20.25
CA GLU A 116 -12.90 9.88 -20.02
C GLU A 116 -12.02 9.35 -18.88
N TYR A 117 -12.63 8.91 -17.78
CA TYR A 117 -11.90 8.37 -16.63
C TYR A 117 -11.21 7.04 -17.00
N ASN A 118 -11.90 6.16 -17.68
CA ASN A 118 -11.37 4.87 -18.15
C ASN A 118 -10.26 5.06 -19.18
N ASP A 119 -10.42 5.98 -20.12
CA ASP A 119 -9.38 6.31 -21.12
C ASP A 119 -8.11 6.83 -20.42
N MET A 120 -8.24 7.68 -19.42
CA MET A 120 -7.13 8.13 -18.58
C MET A 120 -6.44 6.96 -17.87
N LEU A 121 -7.20 6.06 -17.24
CA LEU A 121 -6.64 4.88 -16.56
C LEU A 121 -5.87 3.97 -17.54
N LEU A 122 -6.41 3.76 -18.75
CA LEU A 122 -5.76 2.96 -19.80
C LEU A 122 -4.47 3.63 -20.30
N GLU A 123 -4.50 4.95 -20.50
CA GLU A 123 -3.32 5.71 -20.89
C GLU A 123 -2.23 5.61 -19.82
N LYS A 124 -2.60 5.83 -18.55
CA LYS A 124 -1.70 5.69 -17.41
C LYS A 124 -1.12 4.27 -17.30
N ALA A 125 -1.94 3.25 -17.45
CA ALA A 125 -1.49 1.86 -17.43
C ALA A 125 -0.58 1.52 -18.62
N SER A 126 -0.78 2.14 -19.78
CA SER A 126 0.07 1.93 -20.95
C SER A 126 1.43 2.63 -20.84
N HIS A 127 1.48 3.76 -20.13
CA HIS A 127 2.70 4.51 -19.83
C HIS A 127 3.40 4.05 -18.54
N ALA A 128 2.66 3.46 -17.61
CA ALA A 128 3.26 2.71 -16.51
C ALA A 128 4.14 1.61 -17.09
N SER A 129 5.22 1.24 -16.41
CA SER A 129 6.01 0.08 -16.82
C SER A 129 5.14 -1.17 -17.00
N GLY A 130 3.95 -1.17 -16.41
CA GLY A 130 2.99 -2.27 -16.43
C GLY A 130 3.56 -3.54 -15.81
N MET A 131 4.69 -3.42 -15.11
CA MET A 131 5.39 -4.55 -14.53
C MET A 131 5.09 -4.65 -13.05
N ILE A 132 4.48 -5.75 -12.67
CA ILE A 132 4.27 -6.12 -11.26
C ILE A 132 5.46 -6.95 -10.79
N ARG A 133 5.94 -6.66 -9.58
CA ARG A 133 6.95 -7.45 -8.86
C ARG A 133 6.29 -8.22 -7.74
N ASP A 134 6.27 -9.53 -7.87
CA ASP A 134 5.82 -10.43 -6.82
C ASP A 134 7.03 -11.09 -6.16
N LEU A 135 7.06 -11.11 -4.82
CA LEU A 135 8.16 -11.66 -4.04
C LEU A 135 7.74 -12.97 -3.38
N TYR A 136 8.54 -14.01 -3.56
CA TYR A 136 8.25 -15.35 -3.05
C TYR A 136 9.42 -15.94 -2.27
N ILE A 137 9.10 -16.68 -1.19
CA ILE A 137 10.02 -17.57 -0.51
C ILE A 137 9.49 -18.99 -0.65
N THR A 138 10.32 -19.88 -1.22
CA THR A 138 9.99 -21.28 -1.43
C THR A 138 10.96 -22.16 -0.63
N VAL A 139 10.42 -23.05 0.18
CA VAL A 139 11.21 -24.00 0.97
C VAL A 139 10.94 -25.41 0.48
N THR A 140 12.01 -26.18 0.29
CA THR A 140 11.95 -27.57 -0.16
C THR A 140 12.65 -28.48 0.84
N ILE A 141 11.97 -29.53 1.26
CA ILE A 141 12.48 -30.53 2.21
C ILE A 141 12.30 -31.94 1.70
N THR A 142 13.11 -32.86 2.22
CA THR A 142 12.94 -34.28 1.99
C THR A 142 12.30 -34.93 3.23
N ARG A 143 11.12 -35.53 3.09
CA ARG A 143 10.38 -36.21 4.17
C ARG A 143 9.76 -37.50 3.63
N LYS A 144 9.48 -38.44 4.54
CA LYS A 144 8.91 -39.74 4.16
C LYS A 144 7.44 -39.64 3.75
N SER A 145 6.72 -38.69 4.26
CA SER A 145 5.28 -38.51 4.02
C SER A 145 4.86 -37.07 3.89
N TYR A 146 3.71 -36.86 3.24
CA TYR A 146 3.05 -35.53 3.14
C TYR A 146 2.77 -34.91 4.52
N LYS A 147 2.27 -35.70 5.49
CA LYS A 147 1.95 -35.22 6.84
C LYS A 147 3.16 -34.68 7.58
N GLU A 148 4.32 -35.33 7.46
CA GLU A 148 5.56 -34.82 8.04
C GLU A 148 6.00 -33.51 7.39
N ALA A 149 5.83 -33.39 6.06
CA ALA A 149 6.15 -32.18 5.33
C ALA A 149 5.21 -31.06 5.71
N GLU A 150 3.91 -31.31 5.80
CA GLU A 150 2.88 -30.33 6.20
C GLU A 150 3.15 -29.76 7.60
N SER A 151 3.45 -30.61 8.58
CA SER A 151 3.79 -30.18 9.94
C SER A 151 5.07 -29.32 9.99
N TYR A 152 6.06 -29.65 9.18
CA TYR A 152 7.28 -28.85 9.05
C TYR A 152 6.96 -27.47 8.47
N PHE A 153 6.23 -27.41 7.36
CA PHE A 153 5.89 -26.15 6.70
C PHE A 153 5.00 -25.24 7.54
N ALA A 154 4.09 -25.78 8.35
CA ALA A 154 3.27 -25.00 9.27
C ALA A 154 4.13 -24.25 10.30
N ARG A 155 5.15 -24.91 10.87
CA ARG A 155 6.10 -24.27 11.79
C ARG A 155 6.95 -23.22 11.09
N THR A 156 7.58 -23.61 9.99
CA THR A 156 8.48 -22.72 9.23
C THR A 156 7.74 -21.50 8.68
N GLY A 157 6.48 -21.68 8.21
CA GLY A 157 5.64 -20.58 7.77
C GLY A 157 5.35 -19.56 8.88
N SER A 158 5.08 -20.02 10.10
CA SER A 158 4.88 -19.14 11.25
C SER A 158 6.17 -18.34 11.60
N GLU A 159 7.33 -18.99 11.52
CA GLU A 159 8.64 -18.35 11.75
C GLU A 159 8.93 -17.25 10.71
N TYR A 160 8.71 -17.53 9.41
CA TYR A 160 8.87 -16.55 8.35
C TYR A 160 7.85 -15.41 8.42
N THR A 161 6.59 -15.73 8.72
CA THR A 161 5.55 -14.70 8.89
C THR A 161 5.91 -13.71 10.01
N LEU A 162 6.40 -14.22 11.13
CA LEU A 162 6.83 -13.37 12.24
C LEU A 162 8.07 -12.52 11.88
N ALA A 163 9.06 -13.10 11.22
CA ALA A 163 10.29 -12.40 10.85
C ALA A 163 10.02 -11.31 9.79
N LEU A 164 9.22 -11.62 8.77
CA LEU A 164 8.82 -10.66 7.73
C LEU A 164 7.91 -9.55 8.30
N SER A 165 7.02 -9.89 9.23
CA SER A 165 6.18 -8.88 9.92
C SER A 165 7.02 -7.87 10.71
N ARG A 166 8.13 -8.30 11.33
CA ARG A 166 9.08 -7.40 12.00
C ARG A 166 9.78 -6.43 11.05
N LEU A 167 9.96 -6.84 9.79
CA LEU A 167 10.47 -5.99 8.71
C LEU A 167 9.41 -5.06 8.11
N GLY A 168 8.14 -5.18 8.53
CA GLY A 168 7.02 -4.45 7.93
C GLY A 168 6.45 -5.10 6.67
N SER A 169 6.87 -6.33 6.34
CA SER A 169 6.37 -7.09 5.19
C SER A 169 5.26 -8.06 5.60
N ARG A 170 4.19 -8.11 4.82
CA ARG A 170 3.10 -9.10 4.98
C ARG A 170 3.52 -10.40 4.31
N CYS A 171 3.32 -11.53 4.98
CA CYS A 171 3.60 -12.86 4.45
C CYS A 171 2.31 -13.67 4.35
N THR A 172 2.03 -14.25 3.19
CA THR A 172 0.81 -15.03 2.90
C THR A 172 1.19 -16.39 2.33
N GLU A 173 0.57 -17.45 2.84
CA GLU A 173 0.72 -18.79 2.27
C GLU A 173 -0.01 -18.89 0.93
N LEU A 174 0.65 -19.48 -0.07
CA LEU A 174 0.04 -19.74 -1.36
C LEU A 174 -0.63 -21.11 -1.38
N ASP A 175 -1.84 -21.16 -1.86
CA ASP A 175 -2.58 -22.39 -2.10
C ASP A 175 -2.23 -23.03 -3.46
N MET A 176 -2.94 -24.08 -3.82
CA MET A 176 -2.76 -24.77 -5.09
C MET A 176 -3.02 -23.87 -6.29
N MET A 177 -4.10 -23.08 -6.23
CA MET A 177 -4.51 -22.22 -7.34
C MET A 177 -3.52 -21.10 -7.56
N ASP A 178 -3.04 -20.50 -6.48
CA ASP A 178 -2.05 -19.43 -6.53
C ASP A 178 -0.74 -19.89 -7.17
N ARG A 179 -0.22 -21.05 -6.73
CA ARG A 179 1.02 -21.61 -7.29
C ARG A 179 0.90 -22.02 -8.74
N LEU A 180 -0.23 -22.60 -9.15
CA LEU A 180 -0.47 -22.96 -10.55
C LEU A 180 -0.65 -21.72 -11.43
N ARG A 181 -1.29 -20.67 -10.90
CA ARG A 181 -1.44 -19.39 -11.62
C ARG A 181 -0.10 -18.70 -11.90
N ILE A 182 0.84 -18.73 -10.96
CA ILE A 182 2.19 -18.22 -11.19
C ILE A 182 2.87 -18.95 -12.36
N LEU A 183 2.76 -20.28 -12.41
CA LEU A 183 3.35 -21.07 -13.47
C LEU A 183 2.63 -20.88 -14.81
N HIS A 184 1.29 -20.83 -14.79
CA HIS A 184 0.49 -20.54 -15.98
C HIS A 184 0.87 -19.17 -16.58
N GLY A 185 0.91 -18.12 -15.77
CA GLY A 185 1.26 -16.78 -16.23
C GLY A 185 2.67 -16.67 -16.81
N PHE A 186 3.61 -17.50 -16.36
CA PHE A 186 4.94 -17.54 -16.94
C PHE A 186 4.99 -18.35 -18.25
N PHE A 187 4.35 -19.50 -18.31
CA PHE A 187 4.45 -20.40 -19.47
C PHE A 187 3.46 -20.09 -20.58
N ARG A 188 2.31 -19.48 -20.24
CA ARG A 188 1.23 -19.08 -21.16
C ARG A 188 1.02 -17.57 -21.11
N HIS A 189 2.08 -16.85 -21.42
CA HIS A 189 2.09 -15.40 -21.42
C HIS A 189 1.04 -14.85 -22.39
N GLY A 190 0.17 -13.96 -21.90
CA GLY A 190 -0.97 -13.39 -22.64
C GLY A 190 -2.29 -14.18 -22.51
N GLU A 191 -2.25 -15.38 -21.89
CA GLU A 191 -3.42 -16.23 -21.62
C GLU A 191 -3.78 -16.28 -20.12
N GLU A 192 -3.24 -15.34 -19.30
CA GLU A 192 -3.36 -15.37 -17.83
C GLU A 192 -4.82 -15.34 -17.37
N ALA A 193 -5.71 -14.67 -18.12
CA ALA A 193 -7.15 -14.62 -17.82
C ALA A 193 -7.88 -15.93 -18.10
N ASP A 194 -7.31 -16.80 -18.94
CA ASP A 194 -7.94 -18.06 -19.34
C ASP A 194 -7.63 -19.21 -18.38
N PHE A 195 -6.91 -18.91 -17.27
CA PHE A 195 -6.59 -19.91 -16.25
C PHE A 195 -7.83 -20.32 -15.43
N HIS A 196 -8.44 -21.42 -15.82
CA HIS A 196 -9.60 -22.03 -15.17
C HIS A 196 -9.31 -23.49 -14.84
N PHE A 197 -8.77 -23.76 -13.67
CA PHE A 197 -8.47 -25.12 -13.22
C PHE A 197 -9.47 -25.58 -12.15
N ASP A 198 -10.29 -26.60 -12.48
CA ASP A 198 -11.12 -27.33 -11.51
C ASP A 198 -10.56 -28.74 -11.31
N PRO A 199 -9.98 -29.06 -10.13
CA PRO A 199 -9.41 -30.38 -9.87
C PRO A 199 -10.40 -31.54 -10.03
N LYS A 200 -11.68 -31.32 -9.70
CA LYS A 200 -12.71 -32.38 -9.80
C LYS A 200 -13.09 -32.66 -11.25
N LEU A 201 -13.23 -31.60 -12.04
CA LEU A 201 -13.55 -31.70 -13.45
C LEU A 201 -12.37 -32.30 -14.23
N SER A 202 -11.15 -31.84 -13.96
CA SER A 202 -9.94 -32.34 -14.60
C SER A 202 -9.72 -33.83 -14.34
N MET A 203 -9.91 -34.30 -13.12
CA MET A 203 -9.84 -35.74 -12.80
C MET A 203 -10.88 -36.57 -13.55
N LYS A 204 -12.12 -36.05 -13.72
CA LYS A 204 -13.17 -36.74 -14.47
C LYS A 204 -12.85 -36.86 -15.97
N LEU A 205 -12.19 -35.84 -16.51
CA LEU A 205 -11.81 -35.75 -17.93
C LEU A 205 -10.47 -36.45 -18.22
N GLY A 206 -9.74 -36.93 -17.19
CA GLY A 206 -8.44 -37.55 -17.33
C GLY A 206 -7.30 -36.54 -17.61
N HIS A 207 -7.53 -35.27 -17.38
CA HIS A 207 -6.54 -34.21 -17.56
C HIS A 207 -5.64 -34.07 -16.32
N SER A 208 -4.38 -33.75 -16.55
CA SER A 208 -3.41 -33.38 -15.51
C SER A 208 -3.46 -31.87 -15.24
N PHE A 209 -3.13 -31.44 -14.02
CA PHE A 209 -2.91 -30.01 -13.75
C PHE A 209 -1.86 -29.40 -14.69
N LYS A 210 -0.93 -30.21 -15.22
CA LYS A 210 0.11 -29.76 -16.15
C LYS A 210 -0.44 -29.33 -17.51
N ASP A 211 -1.59 -29.86 -17.91
CA ASP A 211 -2.25 -29.45 -19.17
C ASP A 211 -2.70 -27.98 -19.12
N TYR A 212 -2.90 -27.46 -17.92
CA TYR A 212 -3.32 -26.06 -17.69
C TYR A 212 -2.15 -25.10 -17.53
N ILE A 213 -0.94 -25.58 -17.24
CA ILE A 213 0.23 -24.71 -16.99
C ILE A 213 1.31 -24.84 -18.06
N CYS A 214 1.43 -25.99 -18.74
CA CYS A 214 2.47 -26.18 -19.75
C CYS A 214 2.19 -25.37 -21.01
N PRO A 215 3.21 -24.82 -21.68
CA PRO A 215 3.06 -24.28 -23.03
C PRO A 215 2.81 -25.39 -24.05
N ASP A 216 2.42 -25.02 -25.24
CA ASP A 216 2.10 -25.98 -26.32
C ASP A 216 3.35 -26.70 -26.83
N SER A 217 4.52 -26.07 -26.75
CA SER A 217 5.80 -26.68 -27.15
C SER A 217 6.97 -26.15 -26.33
N PHE A 218 8.01 -26.97 -26.21
CA PHE A 218 9.33 -26.58 -25.74
C PHE A 218 10.40 -26.98 -26.76
N GLU A 219 11.27 -26.03 -27.07
CA GLU A 219 12.48 -26.28 -27.85
C GLU A 219 13.67 -25.71 -27.09
N PHE A 220 14.67 -26.56 -26.77
CA PHE A 220 15.88 -26.11 -26.06
C PHE A 220 17.07 -26.10 -27.02
N ASP A 221 17.65 -24.92 -27.19
CA ASP A 221 18.85 -24.69 -27.98
C ASP A 221 20.09 -24.54 -27.07
N ARG A 222 21.22 -24.23 -27.65
CA ARG A 222 22.50 -24.08 -26.96
C ARG A 222 22.48 -23.04 -25.84
N ASP A 223 21.87 -21.88 -26.08
CA ASP A 223 21.93 -20.71 -25.20
C ASP A 223 20.55 -20.01 -24.97
N CYS A 224 19.51 -20.56 -25.53
CA CYS A 224 18.13 -20.11 -25.34
C CYS A 224 17.17 -21.27 -25.43
N PHE A 225 15.90 -21.01 -25.15
CA PHE A 225 14.80 -21.96 -25.37
C PHE A 225 13.61 -21.22 -25.98
N ARG A 226 12.70 -21.97 -26.58
CA ARG A 226 11.42 -21.49 -27.09
C ARG A 226 10.30 -22.22 -26.37
N MET A 227 9.28 -21.50 -25.95
CA MET A 227 8.06 -22.03 -25.33
C MET A 227 6.85 -21.42 -26.06
N GLY A 228 6.11 -22.24 -26.80
CA GLY A 228 5.07 -21.75 -27.70
C GLY A 228 5.67 -20.75 -28.70
N ASP A 229 5.13 -19.52 -28.71
CA ASP A 229 5.60 -18.44 -29.58
C ASP A 229 6.66 -17.53 -28.94
N HIS A 230 6.99 -17.72 -27.66
CA HIS A 230 7.93 -16.88 -26.91
C HIS A 230 9.31 -17.53 -26.81
N TYR A 231 10.33 -16.67 -26.79
CA TYR A 231 11.73 -17.08 -26.55
C TYR A 231 12.10 -16.80 -25.11
N GLY A 232 12.96 -17.63 -24.52
CA GLY A 232 13.48 -17.43 -23.18
C GLY A 232 14.97 -17.75 -23.10
N ARG A 233 15.64 -17.15 -22.11
CA ARG A 233 17.04 -17.37 -21.81
C ARG A 233 17.30 -17.36 -20.33
N VAL A 234 18.12 -18.32 -19.87
CA VAL A 234 18.54 -18.38 -18.49
C VAL A 234 19.97 -17.88 -18.34
N LEU A 235 20.13 -16.96 -17.42
CA LEU A 235 21.39 -16.37 -17.00
C LEU A 235 21.68 -16.76 -15.55
N PHE A 236 22.94 -16.66 -15.15
CA PHE A 236 23.35 -16.83 -13.75
C PHE A 236 24.42 -15.80 -13.40
N LEU A 237 24.52 -15.45 -12.13
CA LEU A 237 25.54 -14.56 -11.62
C LEU A 237 26.84 -15.35 -11.45
N LYS A 238 27.79 -15.15 -12.37
CA LYS A 238 29.04 -15.88 -12.47
C LYS A 238 30.07 -15.37 -11.48
N ASP A 239 30.30 -14.06 -11.48
CA ASP A 239 31.26 -13.40 -10.60
C ASP A 239 30.57 -12.26 -9.85
N TYR A 240 30.84 -12.20 -8.56
CA TYR A 240 30.30 -11.21 -7.63
C TYR A 240 31.34 -10.12 -7.37
N ALA A 241 30.90 -8.88 -7.15
CA ALA A 241 31.77 -7.82 -6.70
C ALA A 241 32.46 -8.20 -5.39
N ALA A 242 33.67 -7.73 -5.18
CA ALA A 242 34.38 -7.91 -3.91
C ALA A 242 33.61 -7.33 -2.71
N TYR A 243 32.84 -6.28 -2.96
CA TYR A 243 31.89 -5.66 -2.04
C TYR A 243 30.53 -5.57 -2.74
N LEU A 244 29.56 -6.34 -2.27
CA LEU A 244 28.20 -6.34 -2.81
C LEU A 244 27.46 -5.10 -2.32
N ARG A 245 26.81 -4.41 -3.23
CA ARG A 245 25.90 -3.31 -2.92
C ARG A 245 24.46 -3.85 -2.87
N ASP A 246 23.67 -3.25 -2.00
CA ASP A 246 22.27 -3.62 -1.77
C ASP A 246 21.32 -3.19 -2.91
N ASP A 247 21.80 -2.43 -3.89
CA ASP A 247 21.02 -1.97 -5.03
C ASP A 247 21.04 -2.94 -6.24
N ILE A 248 21.90 -3.96 -6.26
CA ILE A 248 22.07 -4.83 -7.44
C ILE A 248 20.79 -5.58 -7.84
N LEU A 249 20.07 -6.16 -6.87
CA LEU A 249 18.84 -6.88 -7.20
C LEU A 249 17.69 -5.94 -7.54
N SER A 250 17.61 -4.78 -6.90
CA SER A 250 16.62 -3.78 -7.21
C SER A 250 16.78 -3.25 -8.63
N GLU A 251 18.01 -3.05 -9.09
CA GLU A 251 18.33 -2.64 -10.46
C GLU A 251 18.02 -3.73 -11.48
N LEU A 252 18.50 -4.96 -11.25
CA LEU A 252 18.24 -6.08 -12.16
C LEU A 252 16.76 -6.41 -12.27
N SER A 253 16.02 -6.43 -11.14
CA SER A 253 14.58 -6.70 -11.14
C SER A 253 13.73 -5.48 -11.50
N GLY A 254 14.32 -4.28 -11.54
CA GLY A 254 13.69 -3.06 -12.00
C GLY A 254 13.75 -2.87 -13.53
N ILE A 255 14.40 -3.79 -14.25
CA ILE A 255 14.39 -3.81 -15.71
C ILE A 255 12.97 -4.11 -16.18
N ASP A 256 12.47 -3.29 -17.09
CA ASP A 256 11.09 -3.33 -17.59
C ASP A 256 10.87 -4.49 -18.59
N ARG A 257 11.09 -5.71 -18.13
CA ARG A 257 10.98 -6.95 -18.91
C ARG A 257 10.40 -8.08 -18.04
N PRO A 258 9.60 -8.99 -18.61
CA PRO A 258 9.16 -10.19 -17.92
C PRO A 258 10.35 -11.07 -17.55
N MET A 259 10.51 -11.33 -16.24
CA MET A 259 11.62 -12.14 -15.75
C MET A 259 11.31 -12.80 -14.41
N ILE A 260 12.04 -13.87 -14.13
CA ILE A 260 12.11 -14.45 -12.78
C ILE A 260 13.58 -14.43 -12.35
N LEU A 261 13.87 -13.71 -11.29
CA LEU A 261 15.17 -13.72 -10.63
C LEU A 261 15.05 -14.53 -9.34
N SER A 262 15.88 -15.55 -9.18
CA SER A 262 15.85 -16.44 -8.02
C SER A 262 17.20 -16.53 -7.34
N ILE A 263 17.19 -16.54 -6.01
CA ILE A 263 18.34 -16.74 -5.15
C ILE A 263 18.14 -18.04 -4.40
N ASP A 264 18.95 -19.04 -4.71
CA ASP A 264 19.01 -20.27 -3.94
C ASP A 264 19.92 -20.08 -2.72
N VAL A 265 19.44 -20.44 -1.55
CA VAL A 265 20.15 -20.31 -0.27
C VAL A 265 20.23 -21.68 0.42
N VAL A 266 21.45 -22.11 0.68
CA VAL A 266 21.71 -23.37 1.37
C VAL A 266 22.61 -23.13 2.58
N PRO A 267 22.08 -23.18 3.80
CA PRO A 267 22.87 -22.99 5.00
C PRO A 267 23.82 -24.17 5.26
N ILE A 268 25.00 -23.84 5.73
CA ILE A 268 26.00 -24.84 6.19
C ILE A 268 25.88 -24.96 7.71
N PRO A 269 25.85 -26.19 8.27
CA PRO A 269 25.89 -26.38 9.72
C PRO A 269 27.10 -25.67 10.34
N MET A 270 26.90 -25.00 11.48
CA MET A 270 27.90 -24.11 12.09
C MET A 270 29.22 -24.85 12.41
N ASP A 271 29.13 -26.09 12.92
CA ASP A 271 30.29 -26.90 13.21
C ASP A 271 31.11 -27.30 11.96
N GLU A 272 30.44 -27.41 10.82
CA GLU A 272 31.08 -27.67 9.53
C GLU A 272 31.67 -26.38 8.93
N ALA A 273 31.00 -25.24 9.11
CA ALA A 273 31.45 -23.93 8.67
C ALA A 273 32.74 -23.49 9.38
N ILE A 274 32.77 -23.61 10.71
CA ILE A 274 33.96 -23.27 11.52
C ILE A 274 35.14 -24.14 11.12
N ARG A 275 34.95 -25.47 11.04
CA ARG A 275 36.03 -26.40 10.61
C ARG A 275 36.55 -26.11 9.21
N ASP A 276 35.71 -25.68 8.28
CA ASP A 276 36.15 -25.30 6.93
C ASP A 276 36.95 -24.00 6.96
N GLY A 277 36.50 -22.98 7.72
CA GLY A 277 37.22 -21.72 7.93
C GLY A 277 38.59 -21.92 8.58
N GLU A 278 38.66 -22.72 9.64
CA GLU A 278 39.93 -23.08 10.30
C GLU A 278 40.87 -23.79 9.32
N SER A 279 40.36 -24.75 8.56
CA SER A 279 41.16 -25.50 7.56
C SER A 279 41.71 -24.59 6.47
N ARG A 280 40.93 -23.61 6.01
CA ARG A 280 41.37 -22.61 5.02
C ARG A 280 42.41 -21.66 5.60
N LEU A 281 42.22 -21.17 6.84
CA LEU A 281 43.20 -20.34 7.53
C LEU A 281 44.53 -21.06 7.72
N LEU A 282 44.50 -22.33 8.18
CA LEU A 282 45.71 -23.15 8.30
C LEU A 282 46.40 -23.36 6.93
N GLY A 283 45.62 -23.47 5.85
CA GLY A 283 46.18 -23.52 4.47
C GLY A 283 46.93 -22.25 4.08
N VAL A 284 46.35 -21.08 4.37
CA VAL A 284 46.99 -19.78 4.14
C VAL A 284 48.24 -19.62 4.98
N GLU A 285 48.17 -19.96 6.28
CA GLU A 285 49.33 -19.88 7.17
C GLU A 285 50.48 -20.82 6.75
N ARG A 286 50.14 -22.02 6.29
CA ARG A 286 51.12 -22.95 5.69
C ARG A 286 51.80 -22.33 4.48
N ASN A 287 51.03 -21.75 3.56
CA ASN A 287 51.58 -21.08 2.35
C ASN A 287 52.51 -19.94 2.73
N ILE A 288 52.21 -19.14 3.76
CA ILE A 288 53.03 -18.08 4.29
C ILE A 288 54.37 -18.66 4.88
N VAL A 289 54.25 -19.72 5.67
CA VAL A 289 55.45 -20.38 6.23
C VAL A 289 56.33 -20.98 5.13
N ASP A 290 55.78 -21.65 4.13
CA ASP A 290 56.50 -22.19 3.00
C ASP A 290 57.14 -21.10 2.15
N PHE A 291 56.48 -19.94 1.97
CA PHE A 291 57.09 -18.79 1.30
C PHE A 291 58.27 -18.25 2.08
N LEU A 292 58.14 -18.04 3.42
CA LEU A 292 59.23 -17.56 4.24
C LEU A 292 60.44 -18.54 4.27
N ARG A 293 60.19 -19.85 4.31
CA ARG A 293 61.25 -20.86 4.19
C ARG A 293 61.99 -20.80 2.88
N LYS A 294 61.29 -20.61 1.74
CA LYS A 294 61.90 -20.45 0.44
C LYS A 294 62.78 -19.17 0.36
N GLN A 295 62.32 -18.06 1.00
CA GLN A 295 63.10 -16.82 1.10
C GLN A 295 64.37 -17.01 1.88
N GLN A 296 64.32 -17.70 3.04
CA GLN A 296 65.45 -18.05 3.87
C GLN A 296 66.48 -18.92 3.10
N GLN A 297 66.00 -19.90 2.37
CA GLN A 297 66.87 -20.75 1.52
C GLN A 297 67.60 -19.98 0.42
N ASN A 298 66.99 -18.89 -0.04
CA ASN A 298 67.60 -17.98 -1.03
C ASN A 298 68.42 -16.84 -0.39
N ASN A 299 68.83 -16.98 0.90
CA ASN A 299 69.57 -15.99 1.70
C ASN A 299 68.89 -14.60 1.82
N ASN A 300 67.56 -14.54 1.66
CA ASN A 300 66.80 -13.33 1.85
C ASN A 300 66.12 -13.35 3.23
N PHE A 301 66.79 -12.88 4.26
CA PHE A 301 66.32 -12.88 5.66
C PHE A 301 65.40 -11.72 5.99
N SER A 302 65.22 -10.75 5.10
CA SER A 302 64.30 -9.60 5.24
C SER A 302 63.01 -9.76 4.43
N GLY A 303 62.67 -10.99 4.03
CA GLY A 303 61.49 -11.26 3.22
C GLY A 303 60.21 -10.87 3.95
N THR A 304 59.56 -9.81 3.54
CA THR A 304 58.21 -9.45 3.96
C THR A 304 57.21 -10.37 3.35
N ILE A 305 56.15 -10.69 4.10
CA ILE A 305 55.01 -11.45 3.57
C ILE A 305 54.36 -10.66 2.41
N PRO A 306 54.12 -11.27 1.25
CA PRO A 306 53.41 -10.60 0.19
C PRO A 306 52.04 -10.08 0.62
N TYR A 307 51.68 -8.89 0.17
CA TYR A 307 50.45 -8.21 0.54
C TYR A 307 49.20 -9.11 0.34
N ASP A 308 49.16 -9.85 -0.77
CA ASP A 308 48.03 -10.74 -1.08
C ASP A 308 47.88 -11.86 -0.06
N MET A 309 48.97 -12.44 0.45
CA MET A 309 48.91 -13.51 1.48
C MET A 309 48.48 -12.93 2.85
N GLU A 310 48.96 -11.72 3.18
CA GLU A 310 48.57 -11.04 4.41
C GLU A 310 47.11 -10.67 4.37
N LYS A 311 46.63 -10.16 3.22
CA LYS A 311 45.22 -9.85 2.99
C LYS A 311 44.34 -11.11 3.12
N GLN A 312 44.72 -12.20 2.46
CA GLN A 312 44.00 -13.49 2.58
C GLN A 312 43.92 -14.00 4.03
N ARG A 313 45.03 -13.83 4.78
CA ARG A 313 45.06 -14.21 6.21
C ARG A 313 44.08 -13.36 7.02
N ALA A 314 44.06 -12.04 6.80
CA ALA A 314 43.16 -11.13 7.48
C ALA A 314 41.67 -11.44 7.15
N GLU A 315 41.35 -11.62 5.88
CA GLU A 315 40.01 -12.00 5.43
C GLU A 315 39.51 -13.33 6.04
N MET A 316 40.40 -14.34 6.15
CA MET A 316 40.02 -15.61 6.77
C MET A 316 39.83 -15.52 8.28
N LYS A 317 40.59 -14.67 8.97
CA LYS A 317 40.40 -14.40 10.38
C LYS A 317 39.08 -13.66 10.61
N GLU A 318 38.81 -12.61 9.83
CA GLU A 318 37.55 -11.86 9.92
C GLU A 318 36.36 -12.78 9.66
N PHE A 319 36.42 -13.65 8.65
CA PHE A 319 35.37 -14.64 8.37
C PHE A 319 35.12 -15.59 9.55
N LEU A 320 36.17 -16.03 10.25
CA LEU A 320 36.01 -16.86 11.46
C LEU A 320 35.43 -16.06 12.62
N ASP A 321 35.85 -14.82 12.79
CA ASP A 321 35.29 -13.92 13.82
C ASP A 321 33.81 -13.64 13.56
N ASP A 322 33.39 -13.48 12.31
CA ASP A 322 31.99 -13.31 11.92
C ASP A 322 31.17 -14.53 12.32
N LEU A 323 31.67 -15.75 12.08
CA LEU A 323 30.98 -16.99 12.45
C LEU A 323 30.93 -17.25 13.96
N THR A 324 31.99 -16.86 14.72
CA THR A 324 32.12 -17.25 16.12
C THR A 324 31.64 -16.16 17.10
N SER A 325 31.73 -14.88 16.72
CA SER A 325 31.53 -13.74 17.62
C SER A 325 30.39 -12.81 17.18
N ARG A 326 30.03 -12.78 15.90
CA ARG A 326 29.03 -11.86 15.31
C ARG A 326 27.71 -12.53 14.91
N ASP A 327 27.47 -13.76 15.33
CA ASP A 327 26.25 -14.53 15.06
C ASP A 327 25.90 -14.70 13.56
N GLN A 328 26.93 -14.61 12.70
CA GLN A 328 26.81 -14.82 11.26
C GLN A 328 26.77 -16.30 10.93
N ARG A 329 26.07 -16.67 9.87
CA ARG A 329 26.07 -18.04 9.34
C ARG A 329 26.78 -18.12 7.98
N MET A 330 27.39 -19.26 7.71
CA MET A 330 27.92 -19.58 6.41
C MET A 330 26.79 -20.11 5.53
N LEU A 331 26.52 -19.39 4.43
CA LEU A 331 25.49 -19.71 3.46
C LEU A 331 26.14 -19.98 2.10
N LEU A 332 25.60 -20.91 1.37
CA LEU A 332 25.90 -21.09 -0.05
C LEU A 332 24.77 -20.42 -0.85
N GLY A 333 25.12 -19.50 -1.70
CA GLY A 333 24.18 -18.73 -2.52
C GLY A 333 24.41 -18.92 -4.01
N MET A 334 23.34 -18.83 -4.81
CA MET A 334 23.39 -18.81 -6.26
C MET A 334 22.26 -17.93 -6.78
N VAL A 335 22.57 -17.03 -7.69
CA VAL A 335 21.56 -16.17 -8.36
C VAL A 335 21.37 -16.67 -9.79
N THR A 336 20.12 -16.95 -10.14
CA THR A 336 19.69 -17.32 -11.49
C THR A 336 18.61 -16.33 -11.96
N LEU A 337 18.60 -16.02 -13.25
CA LEU A 337 17.63 -15.13 -13.88
C LEU A 337 17.16 -15.79 -15.18
N VAL A 338 15.85 -15.91 -15.36
CA VAL A 338 15.23 -16.24 -16.64
C VAL A 338 14.42 -15.05 -17.12
N HIS A 339 14.62 -14.64 -18.36
CA HIS A 339 13.80 -13.60 -19.01
C HIS A 339 13.21 -14.12 -20.31
N THR A 340 12.12 -13.51 -20.75
CA THR A 340 11.36 -13.92 -21.94
C THR A 340 11.14 -12.73 -22.87
N ALA A 341 11.00 -13.01 -24.16
CA ALA A 341 10.72 -12.01 -25.20
C ALA A 341 9.90 -12.63 -26.34
N ASP A 342 9.20 -11.78 -27.10
CA ASP A 342 8.34 -12.20 -28.20
C ASP A 342 9.16 -12.56 -29.47
N SER A 343 10.42 -12.18 -29.54
CA SER A 343 11.33 -12.50 -30.65
C SER A 343 12.75 -12.76 -30.17
N LYS A 344 13.51 -13.53 -30.94
CA LYS A 344 14.92 -13.80 -30.63
C LYS A 344 15.78 -12.53 -30.66
N GLN A 345 15.49 -11.58 -31.56
CA GLN A 345 16.22 -10.30 -31.62
C GLN A 345 16.00 -9.48 -30.35
N GLN A 346 14.75 -9.42 -29.87
CA GLN A 346 14.43 -8.75 -28.61
C GLN A 346 15.11 -9.46 -27.44
N LEU A 347 15.07 -10.80 -27.40
CA LEU A 347 15.74 -11.60 -26.38
C LEU A 347 17.25 -11.30 -26.31
N ASP A 348 17.92 -11.19 -27.46
CA ASP A 348 19.35 -10.88 -27.53
C ASP A 348 19.63 -9.46 -27.02
N ALA A 349 18.84 -8.46 -27.44
CA ALA A 349 18.97 -7.08 -26.99
C ALA A 349 18.72 -6.95 -25.47
N ASP A 350 17.69 -7.61 -24.95
CA ASP A 350 17.37 -7.62 -23.51
C ASP A 350 18.48 -8.33 -22.70
N THR A 351 19.05 -9.42 -23.23
CA THR A 351 20.20 -10.08 -22.62
C THR A 351 21.40 -9.13 -22.50
N ASP A 352 21.76 -8.44 -23.59
CA ASP A 352 22.89 -7.51 -23.60
C ASP A 352 22.67 -6.36 -22.61
N TYR A 353 21.45 -5.88 -22.48
CA TYR A 353 21.10 -4.87 -21.48
C TYR A 353 21.28 -5.40 -20.05
N ILE A 354 20.79 -6.60 -19.73
CA ILE A 354 20.95 -7.24 -18.41
C ILE A 354 22.44 -7.44 -18.07
N LEU A 355 23.24 -7.94 -19.03
CA LEU A 355 24.68 -8.15 -18.83
C LEU A 355 25.41 -6.82 -18.58
N THR A 356 25.03 -5.77 -19.29
CA THR A 356 25.62 -4.43 -19.14
C THR A 356 25.26 -3.83 -17.78
N SER A 357 23.99 -3.94 -17.35
CA SER A 357 23.53 -3.46 -16.03
C SER A 357 24.26 -4.16 -14.88
N ALA A 358 24.47 -5.47 -14.96
CA ALA A 358 25.26 -6.21 -13.98
C ALA A 358 26.72 -5.74 -13.94
N THR A 359 27.33 -5.49 -15.11
CA THR A 359 28.73 -5.04 -15.21
C THR A 359 28.92 -3.65 -14.61
N GLN A 360 27.96 -2.75 -14.76
CA GLN A 360 27.98 -1.42 -14.13
C GLN A 360 28.02 -1.51 -12.59
N ARG A 361 27.54 -2.61 -12.02
CA ARG A 361 27.58 -2.92 -10.56
C ARG A 361 28.76 -3.82 -10.18
N MET A 362 29.78 -3.92 -11.05
CA MET A 362 30.97 -4.76 -10.85
C MET A 362 30.64 -6.25 -10.67
N CYS A 363 29.48 -6.71 -11.14
CA CYS A 363 29.08 -8.09 -11.16
C CYS A 363 29.07 -8.62 -12.59
N GLN A 364 29.34 -9.92 -12.76
CA GLN A 364 29.36 -10.53 -14.07
C GLN A 364 28.27 -11.61 -14.16
N MET A 365 27.25 -11.36 -14.98
CA MET A 365 26.29 -12.38 -15.37
C MET A 365 26.76 -13.14 -16.62
N ALA A 366 26.33 -14.37 -16.77
CA ALA A 366 26.64 -15.21 -17.93
C ALA A 366 25.42 -16.05 -18.34
N THR A 367 25.30 -16.31 -19.63
CA THR A 367 24.28 -17.21 -20.18
C THR A 367 24.66 -18.66 -19.92
N LEU A 368 23.70 -19.48 -19.46
CA LEU A 368 23.85 -20.94 -19.37
C LEU A 368 23.92 -21.53 -20.77
N ARG A 369 24.92 -22.36 -21.03
CA ARG A 369 25.09 -23.06 -22.32
C ARG A 369 24.82 -24.54 -22.16
N PHE A 370 23.96 -25.12 -23.02
CA PHE A 370 23.52 -26.51 -23.00
C PHE A 370 22.81 -26.98 -21.72
N GLN A 371 22.42 -26.05 -20.86
CA GLN A 371 21.75 -26.28 -19.57
C GLN A 371 20.50 -25.37 -19.39
N GLN A 372 19.89 -24.95 -20.49
CA GLN A 372 18.75 -24.03 -20.44
C GLN A 372 17.55 -24.65 -19.72
N MET A 373 17.24 -25.93 -19.91
CA MET A 373 16.17 -26.64 -19.23
C MET A 373 16.41 -26.76 -17.71
N ASP A 374 17.63 -27.13 -17.32
CA ASP A 374 17.99 -27.23 -15.90
C ASP A 374 18.01 -25.86 -15.24
N GLY A 375 18.46 -24.84 -16.00
CA GLY A 375 18.42 -23.45 -15.58
C GLY A 375 17.00 -22.93 -15.38
N LEU A 376 16.11 -23.17 -16.34
CA LEU A 376 14.70 -22.81 -16.24
C LEU A 376 14.06 -23.40 -14.98
N ASN A 377 14.20 -24.72 -14.78
CA ASN A 377 13.66 -25.38 -13.58
C ASN A 377 14.28 -24.87 -12.28
N THR A 378 15.53 -24.38 -12.33
CA THR A 378 16.18 -23.79 -11.17
C THR A 378 15.66 -22.38 -10.90
N ALA A 379 15.39 -21.58 -11.93
CA ALA A 379 14.90 -20.21 -11.77
C ALA A 379 13.44 -20.13 -11.29
N LEU A 380 12.61 -21.14 -11.62
CA LEU A 380 11.20 -21.14 -11.24
C LEU A 380 10.99 -21.25 -9.72
N PRO A 381 9.92 -20.60 -9.15
CA PRO A 381 9.58 -20.65 -7.72
C PRO A 381 8.94 -21.98 -7.31
N ILE A 382 9.44 -23.11 -7.82
CA ILE A 382 8.95 -24.46 -7.51
C ILE A 382 9.79 -25.18 -6.46
N GLY A 383 10.96 -24.62 -6.12
CA GLY A 383 11.86 -25.18 -5.11
C GLY A 383 12.74 -26.33 -5.61
N VAL A 384 13.05 -26.33 -6.90
CA VAL A 384 14.00 -27.26 -7.53
C VAL A 384 15.31 -26.55 -7.82
N ARG A 385 16.43 -27.24 -7.67
CA ARG A 385 17.75 -26.76 -8.07
C ARG A 385 18.46 -27.85 -8.86
N LYS A 386 18.67 -27.62 -10.15
CA LYS A 386 19.33 -28.53 -11.10
C LYS A 386 20.73 -28.06 -11.48
N ILE A 387 21.08 -26.82 -11.13
CA ILE A 387 22.39 -26.23 -11.39
C ILE A 387 23.16 -26.09 -10.08
N ASP A 388 24.47 -26.35 -10.11
CA ASP A 388 25.34 -26.36 -8.94
C ASP A 388 26.50 -25.33 -9.13
N ILE A 389 26.13 -24.04 -9.13
CA ILE A 389 27.09 -22.91 -9.21
C ILE A 389 26.97 -22.08 -7.92
N LEU A 390 27.18 -22.78 -6.79
CA LEU A 390 27.05 -22.17 -5.46
C LEU A 390 28.33 -21.41 -5.06
N ARG A 391 28.16 -20.23 -4.45
CA ARG A 391 29.22 -19.40 -3.85
C ARG A 391 29.02 -19.30 -2.35
N THR A 392 30.11 -19.12 -1.62
CA THR A 392 30.10 -18.98 -0.15
C THR A 392 29.89 -17.53 0.26
N PHE A 393 28.99 -17.30 1.21
CA PHE A 393 28.69 -16.00 1.80
C PHE A 393 28.55 -16.11 3.30
N THR A 394 28.76 -15.00 4.03
CA THR A 394 28.17 -14.80 5.35
C THR A 394 26.71 -14.37 5.20
N SER A 395 25.92 -14.45 6.28
CA SER A 395 24.51 -14.00 6.25
C SER A 395 24.39 -12.53 5.85
N GLU A 396 25.30 -11.68 6.36
CA GLU A 396 25.32 -10.26 6.06
C GLU A 396 25.70 -9.98 4.60
N ALA A 397 26.74 -10.67 4.10
CA ALA A 397 27.13 -10.54 2.69
C ALA A 397 26.02 -10.96 1.73
N LEU A 398 25.27 -12.04 2.06
CA LEU A 398 24.12 -12.46 1.25
C LEU A 398 22.92 -11.52 1.42
N ALA A 399 22.79 -10.86 2.58
CA ALA A 399 21.72 -9.89 2.82
C ALA A 399 21.84 -8.65 1.92
N ALA A 400 23.01 -8.33 1.39
CA ALA A 400 23.15 -7.32 0.35
C ALA A 400 22.37 -7.66 -0.94
N LEU A 401 22.01 -8.95 -1.14
CA LEU A 401 21.10 -9.38 -2.19
C LEU A 401 19.65 -9.38 -1.68
N MET A 402 19.20 -8.30 -1.06
CA MET A 402 17.83 -8.18 -0.60
C MET A 402 16.86 -7.86 -1.75
N PRO A 403 15.64 -8.42 -1.73
CA PRO A 403 14.67 -8.20 -2.80
C PRO A 403 13.86 -6.91 -2.64
N PHE A 404 14.01 -6.19 -1.52
CA PHE A 404 13.17 -5.04 -1.20
C PHE A 404 13.58 -3.79 -1.98
N ARG A 405 12.59 -3.02 -2.42
CA ARG A 405 12.79 -1.78 -3.18
C ARG A 405 11.83 -0.68 -2.72
N VAL A 406 10.58 -0.80 -3.11
CA VAL A 406 9.53 0.16 -2.82
C VAL A 406 8.20 -0.56 -2.74
N GLN A 407 7.38 -0.11 -1.82
CA GLN A 407 6.07 -0.68 -1.59
C GLN A 407 5.12 -0.33 -2.73
N GLU A 408 4.42 -1.33 -3.24
CA GLU A 408 3.35 -1.18 -4.22
C GLU A 408 2.00 -1.33 -3.54
N ILE A 409 1.02 -0.54 -3.98
CA ILE A 409 -0.35 -0.60 -3.48
C ILE A 409 -1.26 -0.83 -4.66
N MET A 410 -1.63 -2.08 -4.88
CA MET A 410 -2.54 -2.48 -5.97
C MET A 410 -3.59 -3.44 -5.40
N GLU A 411 -4.66 -2.88 -4.83
CA GLU A 411 -5.71 -3.66 -4.21
C GLU A 411 -6.91 -3.83 -5.16
N PRO A 412 -7.48 -5.04 -5.26
CA PRO A 412 -8.69 -5.28 -6.07
C PRO A 412 -9.85 -4.39 -5.61
N GLY A 413 -10.53 -3.77 -6.58
CA GLY A 413 -11.61 -2.81 -6.30
C GLY A 413 -11.13 -1.53 -5.61
N GLY A 414 -9.83 -1.23 -5.70
CA GLY A 414 -9.23 -0.01 -5.18
C GLY A 414 -9.57 1.22 -6.02
N ILE A 415 -9.53 2.37 -5.39
CA ILE A 415 -9.65 3.68 -6.04
C ILE A 415 -8.26 4.10 -6.51
N TYR A 416 -8.17 4.71 -7.67
CA TYR A 416 -6.94 5.30 -8.19
C TYR A 416 -6.57 6.57 -7.41
N TYR A 417 -5.31 6.65 -6.95
CA TYR A 417 -4.75 7.79 -6.22
C TYR A 417 -3.53 8.41 -6.92
N GLY A 418 -3.14 7.89 -8.06
CA GLY A 418 -1.97 8.34 -8.81
C GLY A 418 -1.05 7.19 -9.20
N GLU A 419 0.14 7.54 -9.62
CA GLU A 419 1.23 6.63 -9.98
C GLU A 419 2.32 6.70 -8.90
N ASN A 420 2.90 5.56 -8.52
CA ASN A 420 4.07 5.52 -7.68
C ASN A 420 5.22 6.29 -8.34
N ALA A 421 5.76 7.30 -7.68
CA ALA A 421 6.78 8.17 -8.29
C ALA A 421 8.12 7.45 -8.57
N ILE A 422 8.33 6.25 -8.00
CA ILE A 422 9.55 5.45 -8.15
C ILE A 422 9.40 4.36 -9.20
N SER A 423 8.34 3.56 -9.10
CA SER A 423 8.11 2.43 -10.01
C SER A 423 7.32 2.81 -11.26
N GLY A 424 6.54 3.91 -11.21
CA GLY A 424 5.60 4.28 -12.25
C GLY A 424 4.30 3.48 -12.25
N ASN A 425 4.12 2.52 -11.34
CA ASN A 425 2.91 1.72 -11.27
C ASN A 425 1.73 2.48 -10.68
N LEU A 426 0.51 2.06 -11.02
CA LEU A 426 -0.71 2.66 -10.48
C LEU A 426 -0.84 2.39 -8.98
N LEU A 427 -1.30 3.38 -8.24
CA LEU A 427 -1.64 3.26 -6.82
C LEU A 427 -3.16 3.08 -6.70
N LEU A 428 -3.57 1.87 -6.37
CA LEU A 428 -4.96 1.47 -6.21
C LEU A 428 -5.22 1.10 -4.75
N CYS A 429 -5.91 1.95 -4.02
CA CYS A 429 -6.14 1.79 -2.59
C CYS A 429 -7.60 1.51 -2.29
N ASN A 430 -7.89 0.47 -1.52
CA ASN A 430 -9.23 0.15 -1.05
C ASN A 430 -9.37 0.50 0.43
N ARG A 431 -9.98 1.67 0.72
CA ARG A 431 -10.15 2.16 2.10
C ARG A 431 -10.93 1.19 3.01
N ALA A 432 -11.76 0.32 2.43
CA ALA A 432 -12.50 -0.67 3.20
C ALA A 432 -11.60 -1.72 3.90
N ASN A 433 -10.38 -1.90 3.40
CA ASN A 433 -9.40 -2.82 3.97
C ASN A 433 -8.62 -2.23 5.15
N LEU A 434 -8.73 -0.93 5.40
CA LEU A 434 -8.08 -0.24 6.51
C LEU A 434 -8.87 -0.43 7.81
N LEU A 435 -8.17 -0.45 8.95
CA LEU A 435 -8.81 -0.46 10.28
C LEU A 435 -9.47 0.89 10.58
N ASN A 436 -8.88 1.98 10.06
CA ASN A 436 -9.43 3.31 10.14
C ASN A 436 -9.58 3.89 8.71
N GLN A 437 -10.82 3.99 8.23
CA GLN A 437 -11.14 4.43 6.88
C GLN A 437 -11.11 5.95 6.70
N SER A 438 -10.73 6.72 7.72
CA SER A 438 -10.61 8.18 7.60
C SER A 438 -9.42 8.59 6.74
N THR A 439 -9.60 9.65 5.95
CA THR A 439 -8.56 10.23 5.10
C THR A 439 -8.33 11.69 5.47
N ILE A 440 -7.08 12.14 5.46
CA ILE A 440 -6.73 13.55 5.61
C ILE A 440 -5.88 13.97 4.41
N ILE A 441 -6.29 15.06 3.74
CA ILE A 441 -5.59 15.66 2.61
C ILE A 441 -5.01 16.99 3.07
N THR A 442 -3.68 17.14 3.01
CA THR A 442 -3.00 18.37 3.41
C THR A 442 -2.05 18.89 2.36
N GLY A 443 -1.81 20.20 2.38
CA GLY A 443 -0.83 20.85 1.52
C GLY A 443 -1.06 22.36 1.40
N VAL A 444 -0.06 23.09 0.93
CA VAL A 444 -0.18 24.52 0.70
C VAL A 444 -1.20 24.88 -0.41
N PRO A 445 -1.70 26.13 -0.48
CA PRO A 445 -2.53 26.54 -1.60
C PRO A 445 -1.86 26.27 -2.95
N GLY A 446 -2.65 25.78 -3.93
CA GLY A 446 -2.14 25.45 -5.27
C GLY A 446 -1.42 24.09 -5.38
N SER A 447 -1.28 23.32 -4.29
CA SER A 447 -0.67 21.98 -4.32
C SER A 447 -1.56 20.88 -4.94
N GLY A 448 -2.85 21.14 -5.17
CA GLY A 448 -3.79 20.19 -5.77
C GLY A 448 -4.74 19.48 -4.80
N LYS A 449 -4.90 19.97 -3.54
CA LYS A 449 -5.80 19.36 -2.53
C LYS A 449 -7.23 19.21 -3.01
N SER A 450 -7.86 20.33 -3.40
CA SER A 450 -9.26 20.34 -3.86
C SER A 450 -9.42 19.51 -5.13
N PHE A 451 -8.42 19.49 -6.01
CA PHE A 451 -8.40 18.64 -7.20
C PHE A 451 -8.42 17.16 -6.81
N SER A 452 -7.53 16.71 -5.90
CA SER A 452 -7.48 15.32 -5.43
C SER A 452 -8.78 14.91 -4.74
N ALA A 453 -9.39 15.80 -3.94
CA ALA A 453 -10.68 15.53 -3.33
C ALA A 453 -11.81 15.40 -4.37
N LYS A 454 -11.85 16.27 -5.38
CA LYS A 454 -12.83 16.23 -6.47
C LYS A 454 -12.68 14.98 -7.34
N GLU A 455 -11.46 14.53 -7.60
CA GLU A 455 -11.19 13.30 -8.33
C GLU A 455 -11.73 12.07 -7.58
N LEU A 456 -11.54 12.00 -6.26
CA LEU A 456 -12.14 10.96 -5.42
C LEU A 456 -13.67 11.01 -5.48
N ILE A 457 -14.27 12.20 -5.43
CA ILE A 457 -15.73 12.39 -5.54
C ILE A 457 -16.22 11.89 -6.90
N VAL A 458 -15.54 12.23 -8.00
CA VAL A 458 -15.86 11.76 -9.35
C VAL A 458 -15.83 10.24 -9.41
N PHE A 459 -14.74 9.62 -8.95
CA PHE A 459 -14.64 8.16 -8.95
C PHE A 459 -15.78 7.52 -8.16
N LEU A 460 -16.04 7.97 -6.94
CA LEU A 460 -17.11 7.44 -6.08
C LEU A 460 -18.50 7.65 -6.70
N ALA A 461 -18.73 8.78 -7.33
CA ALA A 461 -20.00 9.08 -8.01
C ALA A 461 -20.25 8.17 -9.21
N LEU A 462 -19.21 7.82 -9.96
CA LEU A 462 -19.29 7.02 -11.19
C LEU A 462 -19.21 5.50 -10.91
N ALA A 463 -18.44 5.07 -9.90
CA ALA A 463 -18.14 3.66 -9.65
C ALA A 463 -18.99 3.02 -8.54
N THR A 464 -19.63 3.80 -7.66
CA THR A 464 -20.37 3.28 -6.51
C THR A 464 -21.82 3.76 -6.47
N LYS A 465 -22.62 3.18 -5.56
CA LYS A 465 -23.97 3.65 -5.22
C LYS A 465 -24.03 4.33 -3.83
N ASP A 466 -22.89 4.54 -3.24
CA ASP A 466 -22.76 5.12 -1.90
C ASP A 466 -23.18 6.60 -1.88
N ASP A 467 -23.60 7.11 -0.75
CA ASP A 467 -23.90 8.53 -0.59
C ASP A 467 -22.61 9.35 -0.45
N ILE A 468 -22.63 10.56 -0.99
CA ILE A 468 -21.51 11.50 -0.96
C ILE A 468 -22.03 12.82 -0.39
N LEU A 469 -21.51 13.23 0.76
CA LEU A 469 -21.87 14.46 1.43
C LEU A 469 -20.63 15.37 1.51
N ILE A 470 -20.78 16.61 1.07
CA ILE A 470 -19.67 17.57 0.94
C ILE A 470 -20.01 18.85 1.72
N CYS A 471 -19.13 19.25 2.62
CA CYS A 471 -19.16 20.58 3.24
C CYS A 471 -18.21 21.50 2.49
N ASP A 472 -18.75 22.53 1.84
CA ASP A 472 -18.05 23.44 0.92
C ASP A 472 -18.07 24.89 1.44
N PRO A 473 -17.05 25.30 2.20
CA PRO A 473 -16.97 26.67 2.72
C PRO A 473 -16.39 27.69 1.74
N GLU A 474 -15.93 27.28 0.56
CA GLU A 474 -15.28 28.15 -0.44
C GLU A 474 -15.95 28.08 -1.83
N ARG A 475 -17.07 27.36 -1.96
CA ARG A 475 -17.85 27.17 -3.22
C ARG A 475 -17.04 26.55 -4.36
N GLU A 476 -16.16 25.63 -4.03
CA GLU A 476 -15.33 24.98 -5.04
C GLU A 476 -16.02 23.79 -5.73
N TYR A 477 -17.03 23.15 -5.09
CA TYR A 477 -17.64 21.91 -5.57
C TYR A 477 -18.95 22.10 -6.35
N TYR A 478 -19.43 23.33 -6.49
CA TYR A 478 -20.73 23.65 -7.12
C TYR A 478 -20.88 23.06 -8.54
N ALA A 479 -19.93 23.37 -9.45
CA ALA A 479 -19.99 22.93 -10.85
C ALA A 479 -19.93 21.39 -10.96
N LEU A 480 -19.08 20.77 -10.15
CA LEU A 480 -18.94 19.32 -10.09
C LEU A 480 -20.24 18.66 -9.59
N GLY A 481 -20.83 19.21 -8.54
CA GLY A 481 -22.10 18.70 -7.99
C GLY A 481 -23.21 18.69 -9.00
N GLN A 482 -23.40 19.80 -9.74
CA GLN A 482 -24.39 19.91 -10.79
C GLN A 482 -24.14 18.89 -11.92
N ALA A 483 -22.90 18.76 -12.40
CA ALA A 483 -22.52 17.82 -13.45
C ALA A 483 -22.78 16.35 -13.06
N LEU A 484 -22.61 16.03 -11.78
CA LEU A 484 -22.86 14.69 -11.24
C LEU A 484 -24.32 14.45 -10.80
N GLY A 485 -25.23 15.42 -10.99
CA GLY A 485 -26.64 15.34 -10.61
C GLY A 485 -26.88 15.35 -9.11
N GLY A 486 -26.00 16.04 -8.37
CA GLY A 486 -26.11 16.28 -6.94
C GLY A 486 -26.99 17.49 -6.61
N GLU A 487 -27.44 17.55 -5.35
CA GLU A 487 -28.15 18.68 -4.78
C GLU A 487 -27.15 19.65 -4.14
N VAL A 488 -27.26 20.94 -4.49
CA VAL A 488 -26.41 22.00 -3.90
C VAL A 488 -27.29 22.88 -3.01
N ILE A 489 -27.09 22.76 -1.70
CA ILE A 489 -27.82 23.50 -0.67
C ILE A 489 -27.01 24.73 -0.29
N ARG A 490 -27.49 25.90 -0.64
CA ARG A 490 -26.81 27.18 -0.37
C ARG A 490 -27.30 27.78 0.93
N ILE A 491 -26.48 27.73 1.96
CA ILE A 491 -26.83 28.28 3.29
C ILE A 491 -26.17 29.66 3.46
N ALA A 492 -27.00 30.67 3.56
CA ALA A 492 -26.56 32.06 3.71
C ALA A 492 -27.58 32.83 4.55
N ALA A 493 -27.17 33.98 5.05
CA ALA A 493 -28.12 34.93 5.69
C ALA A 493 -29.20 35.37 4.68
N GLY A 494 -30.46 35.10 5.00
CA GLY A 494 -31.59 35.41 4.13
C GLY A 494 -31.77 34.47 2.93
N SER A 495 -31.07 33.34 2.86
CA SER A 495 -31.32 32.26 1.89
C SER A 495 -32.70 31.65 2.12
N PRO A 496 -33.39 31.20 1.04
CA PRO A 496 -34.58 30.37 1.18
C PRO A 496 -34.30 28.96 1.69
N ASP A 497 -33.03 28.49 1.60
CA ASP A 497 -32.63 27.16 1.98
C ASP A 497 -32.25 27.13 3.46
N HIS A 498 -32.86 26.23 4.21
CA HIS A 498 -32.68 26.10 5.65
C HIS A 498 -32.35 24.66 6.07
N ILE A 499 -31.45 24.54 7.02
CA ILE A 499 -31.15 23.30 7.73
C ILE A 499 -31.37 23.54 9.22
N ASN A 500 -32.20 22.72 9.83
CA ASN A 500 -32.54 22.82 11.24
C ASN A 500 -31.41 22.27 12.13
N ALA A 501 -30.83 23.11 12.96
CA ALA A 501 -29.79 22.69 13.92
C ALA A 501 -30.30 21.66 14.96
N MET A 502 -31.62 21.57 15.15
CA MET A 502 -32.25 20.64 16.11
C MET A 502 -32.85 19.40 15.46
N ASP A 503 -32.62 19.13 14.18
CA ASP A 503 -33.06 17.88 13.56
C ASP A 503 -32.36 16.68 14.20
N MET A 504 -33.14 15.64 14.46
CA MET A 504 -32.65 14.42 15.08
C MET A 504 -33.36 13.20 14.47
N VAL A 505 -32.56 12.26 13.95
CA VAL A 505 -33.07 11.00 13.39
C VAL A 505 -33.21 9.93 14.48
N GLU A 506 -34.01 8.91 14.18
CA GLU A 506 -34.08 7.74 15.04
C GLU A 506 -32.72 7.02 15.13
N GLY A 507 -32.23 6.76 16.34
CA GLY A 507 -30.90 6.18 16.56
C GLY A 507 -29.76 7.21 16.58
N TYR A 508 -30.09 8.49 16.71
CA TYR A 508 -29.12 9.54 17.01
C TYR A 508 -28.38 9.25 18.32
N GLY A 509 -27.07 9.51 18.38
CA GLY A 509 -26.24 9.21 19.54
C GLY A 509 -25.67 7.78 19.56
N ASP A 510 -24.97 7.41 20.62
CA ASP A 510 -24.24 6.14 20.76
C ASP A 510 -25.08 5.03 21.50
N GLY A 511 -26.40 5.06 21.38
CA GLY A 511 -27.29 4.06 21.99
C GLY A 511 -27.78 4.42 23.39
N GLY A 512 -27.48 5.62 23.89
CA GLY A 512 -28.05 6.22 25.10
C GLY A 512 -29.37 6.95 24.83
N ASN A 513 -29.63 8.02 25.58
CA ASN A 513 -30.78 8.90 25.34
C ASN A 513 -30.40 9.90 24.21
N PRO A 514 -31.02 9.84 23.03
CA PRO A 514 -30.71 10.73 21.91
C PRO A 514 -30.82 12.22 22.25
N VAL A 515 -31.69 12.58 23.19
CA VAL A 515 -31.87 13.97 23.61
C VAL A 515 -30.67 14.48 24.39
N VAL A 516 -29.99 13.64 25.16
CA VAL A 516 -28.77 14.00 25.89
C VAL A 516 -27.66 14.30 24.92
N ASP A 517 -27.41 13.42 23.92
CA ASP A 517 -26.39 13.67 22.88
C ASP A 517 -26.70 14.93 22.08
N LYS A 518 -27.99 15.22 21.82
CA LYS A 518 -28.38 16.46 21.12
C LYS A 518 -28.22 17.68 22.02
N SER A 519 -28.46 17.54 23.32
CA SER A 519 -28.22 18.61 24.32
C SER A 519 -26.71 18.98 24.34
N GLU A 520 -25.82 17.99 24.33
CA GLU A 520 -24.36 18.23 24.24
C GLU A 520 -23.97 19.00 22.95
N PHE A 521 -24.58 18.63 21.83
CA PHE A 521 -24.38 19.38 20.58
C PHE A 521 -24.86 20.84 20.70
N ILE A 522 -26.06 21.08 21.25
CA ILE A 522 -26.59 22.43 21.46
C ILE A 522 -25.72 23.23 22.44
N LEU A 523 -25.21 22.58 23.52
CA LEU A 523 -24.23 23.21 24.40
C LEU A 523 -22.99 23.68 23.62
N SER A 524 -22.46 22.86 22.72
CA SER A 524 -21.32 23.25 21.87
C SER A 524 -21.63 24.44 20.97
N LEU A 525 -22.87 24.62 20.50
CA LEU A 525 -23.30 25.79 19.75
C LEU A 525 -23.31 27.06 20.63
N PHE A 526 -23.87 26.97 21.85
CA PHE A 526 -23.87 28.11 22.77
C PHE A 526 -22.48 28.58 23.17
N GLU A 527 -21.55 27.64 23.33
CA GLU A 527 -20.14 27.96 23.63
C GLU A 527 -19.42 28.71 22.48
N GLN A 528 -19.96 28.64 21.24
CA GLN A 528 -19.50 29.48 20.13
C GLN A 528 -20.07 30.92 20.19
N LEU A 529 -21.18 31.12 20.84
CA LEU A 529 -21.85 32.43 20.94
C LEU A 529 -21.23 33.30 22.04
N ASP A 530 -20.73 32.71 23.10
CA ASP A 530 -20.10 33.39 24.22
C ASP A 530 -18.59 33.09 24.28
N ARG A 531 -17.75 34.09 23.99
CA ARG A 531 -16.29 34.01 24.05
C ARG A 531 -15.75 33.70 25.46
N GLY A 532 -16.54 33.99 26.51
CA GLY A 532 -16.22 33.70 27.91
C GLY A 532 -16.52 32.27 28.32
N GLY A 533 -17.19 31.50 27.46
CA GLY A 533 -17.72 30.17 27.75
C GLY A 533 -18.94 30.20 28.66
N ILE A 534 -19.79 29.17 28.58
CA ILE A 534 -21.00 29.04 29.38
C ILE A 534 -20.73 28.38 30.76
N GLY A 535 -21.22 29.00 31.82
CA GLY A 535 -21.07 28.50 33.18
C GLY A 535 -21.97 27.30 33.52
N PRO A 536 -21.74 26.61 34.66
CA PRO A 536 -22.49 25.41 35.02
C PRO A 536 -24.01 25.63 35.13
N LEU A 537 -24.43 26.81 35.59
CA LEU A 537 -25.87 27.17 35.69
C LEU A 537 -26.49 27.29 34.30
N GLN A 538 -25.83 27.98 33.38
CA GLN A 538 -26.27 28.12 32.00
C GLN A 538 -26.36 26.78 31.29
N LYS A 539 -25.38 25.87 31.49
CA LYS A 539 -25.42 24.50 30.96
C LYS A 539 -26.63 23.73 31.42
N SER A 540 -26.94 23.80 32.71
CA SER A 540 -28.14 23.14 33.29
C SER A 540 -29.47 23.70 32.75
N ILE A 541 -29.52 25.01 32.48
CA ILE A 541 -30.72 25.67 31.90
C ILE A 541 -30.89 25.22 30.44
N ILE A 542 -29.82 25.20 29.65
CA ILE A 542 -29.88 24.77 28.25
C ILE A 542 -30.32 23.32 28.15
N ASP A 543 -29.71 22.41 28.92
CA ASP A 543 -30.06 20.98 28.94
C ASP A 543 -31.52 20.76 29.26
N ARG A 544 -32.03 21.36 30.35
CA ARG A 544 -33.44 21.33 30.77
C ARG A 544 -34.38 21.85 29.67
N CYS A 545 -34.00 22.95 28.98
CA CYS A 545 -34.83 23.52 27.92
C CYS A 545 -34.86 22.64 26.67
N VAL A 546 -33.73 22.05 26.30
CA VAL A 546 -33.61 21.08 25.18
C VAL A 546 -34.49 19.87 25.45
N ASP A 547 -34.39 19.26 26.64
CA ASP A 547 -35.26 18.13 27.02
C ASP A 547 -36.75 18.51 26.97
N ALA A 548 -37.12 19.71 27.48
CA ALA A 548 -38.48 20.19 27.44
C ALA A 548 -39.03 20.40 26.02
N VAL A 549 -38.19 20.85 25.06
CA VAL A 549 -38.55 21.02 23.64
C VAL A 549 -38.86 19.66 23.01
N TYR A 550 -37.98 18.66 23.17
CA TYR A 550 -38.19 17.31 22.61
C TYR A 550 -39.34 16.57 23.32
N ALA A 551 -39.49 16.74 24.63
CA ALA A 551 -40.64 16.18 25.36
C ALA A 551 -41.98 16.79 24.92
N ALA A 552 -42.02 18.07 24.55
CA ALA A 552 -43.20 18.71 23.96
C ALA A 552 -43.50 18.16 22.56
N TYR A 553 -42.48 18.01 21.73
CA TYR A 553 -42.58 17.43 20.36
C TYR A 553 -43.13 16.02 20.38
N LYS A 554 -42.63 15.15 21.26
CA LYS A 554 -43.13 13.78 21.45
C LYS A 554 -44.62 13.71 21.82
N ARG A 555 -45.18 14.79 22.40
CA ARG A 555 -46.59 14.95 22.75
C ARG A 555 -47.43 15.65 21.70
N GLY A 556 -46.90 15.87 20.51
CA GLY A 556 -47.58 16.55 19.40
C GLY A 556 -47.40 18.08 19.37
N GLY A 557 -46.39 18.60 20.08
CA GLY A 557 -45.97 20.01 20.00
C GLY A 557 -45.23 20.36 18.73
N PRO A 558 -44.75 21.63 18.61
CA PRO A 558 -44.07 22.10 17.45
C PRO A 558 -42.72 21.36 17.17
N VAL A 559 -42.30 21.34 15.92
CA VAL A 559 -41.00 20.77 15.54
C VAL A 559 -39.87 21.50 16.30
N PRO A 560 -38.92 20.75 16.90
CA PRO A 560 -37.78 21.33 17.59
C PRO A 560 -36.97 22.21 16.64
N THR A 561 -36.84 23.50 16.96
CA THR A 561 -36.00 24.48 16.24
C THR A 561 -35.31 25.40 17.24
N LEU A 562 -34.29 26.12 16.86
CA LEU A 562 -33.65 27.12 17.73
C LEU A 562 -34.62 28.22 18.14
N ARG A 563 -35.65 28.52 17.36
CA ARG A 563 -36.73 29.45 17.71
C ARG A 563 -37.54 28.92 18.87
N VAL A 564 -38.00 27.69 18.80
CA VAL A 564 -38.77 27.00 19.89
C VAL A 564 -37.88 26.88 21.14
N LEU A 565 -36.59 26.62 21.00
CA LEU A 565 -35.67 26.61 22.13
C LEU A 565 -35.57 27.98 22.81
N ARG A 566 -35.42 29.07 22.01
CA ARG A 566 -35.39 30.45 22.53
C ARG A 566 -36.68 30.81 23.30
N GLU A 567 -37.84 30.42 22.80
CA GLU A 567 -39.11 30.63 23.50
C GLU A 567 -39.15 29.89 24.87
N LYS A 568 -38.59 28.67 24.92
CA LYS A 568 -38.49 27.91 26.18
C LYS A 568 -37.49 28.54 27.14
N LEU A 569 -36.39 29.14 26.67
CA LEU A 569 -35.45 29.89 27.50
C LEU A 569 -36.11 31.15 28.08
N LEU A 570 -36.87 31.93 27.28
CA LEU A 570 -37.60 33.10 27.72
C LEU A 570 -38.69 32.78 28.75
N ALA A 571 -39.21 31.58 28.76
CA ALA A 571 -40.21 31.12 29.72
C ALA A 571 -39.61 30.66 31.07
N GLN A 572 -38.30 30.61 31.22
CA GLN A 572 -37.64 30.26 32.48
C GLN A 572 -37.60 31.47 33.43
N PRO A 573 -37.61 31.25 34.73
CA PRO A 573 -37.60 32.34 35.72
C PRO A 573 -36.18 32.93 35.96
N GLU A 574 -35.11 32.22 35.61
CA GLU A 574 -33.72 32.61 35.87
C GLU A 574 -33.26 33.75 34.92
N GLU A 575 -32.46 34.69 35.43
CA GLU A 575 -31.90 35.80 34.67
C GLU A 575 -30.92 35.28 33.61
N GLU A 576 -30.13 34.27 33.94
CA GLU A 576 -29.19 33.58 33.02
C GLU A 576 -29.92 32.97 31.80
N ALA A 577 -31.15 32.51 31.96
CA ALA A 577 -31.96 32.01 30.86
C ALA A 577 -32.34 33.12 29.87
N ARG A 578 -32.57 34.32 30.38
CA ARG A 578 -32.85 35.49 29.57
C ARG A 578 -31.63 35.95 28.78
N ASP A 579 -30.46 35.89 29.40
CA ASP A 579 -29.19 36.20 28.74
C ASP A 579 -28.91 35.21 27.61
N LEU A 580 -29.13 33.92 27.83
CA LEU A 580 -29.00 32.86 26.80
C LEU A 580 -29.99 33.09 25.63
N ALA A 581 -31.27 33.45 25.95
CA ALA A 581 -32.23 33.76 24.92
C ALA A 581 -31.89 35.01 24.12
N LEU A 582 -31.24 36.03 24.73
CA LEU A 582 -30.73 37.22 24.06
C LEU A 582 -29.53 36.87 23.17
N ALA A 583 -28.65 35.99 23.64
CA ALA A 583 -27.53 35.53 22.80
C ALA A 583 -28.00 34.77 21.54
N LEU A 584 -29.13 34.04 21.61
CA LEU A 584 -29.75 33.39 20.45
C LEU A 584 -30.56 34.34 19.55
N GLU A 585 -30.84 35.55 19.94
CA GLU A 585 -31.77 36.46 19.21
C GLU A 585 -31.30 36.71 17.79
N LEU A 586 -30.01 37.02 17.61
CA LEU A 586 -29.40 37.27 16.31
C LEU A 586 -29.55 36.06 15.36
N PHE A 587 -29.53 34.88 15.91
CA PHE A 587 -29.53 33.59 15.17
C PHE A 587 -30.93 32.98 15.05
N THR A 588 -31.96 33.58 15.60
CA THR A 588 -33.34 33.04 15.58
C THR A 588 -34.35 33.99 14.96
N THR A 589 -34.32 35.24 15.34
CA THR A 589 -35.23 36.29 14.88
C THR A 589 -34.49 37.48 14.23
N GLY A 590 -33.17 37.50 14.33
CA GLY A 590 -32.29 38.49 13.69
C GLY A 590 -31.89 38.09 12.28
N SER A 591 -30.88 38.79 11.73
CA SER A 591 -30.42 38.65 10.34
C SER A 591 -29.64 37.37 10.03
N LEU A 592 -29.28 36.58 11.03
CA LEU A 592 -28.46 35.38 10.89
C LEU A 592 -29.25 34.06 11.21
N ASP A 593 -30.52 34.01 10.81
CA ASP A 593 -31.46 32.96 11.18
C ASP A 593 -31.44 31.69 10.28
N ALA A 594 -30.40 31.52 9.47
CA ALA A 594 -30.27 30.40 8.51
C ALA A 594 -30.52 29.00 9.09
N PHE A 595 -30.22 28.79 10.37
CA PHE A 595 -30.33 27.49 11.07
C PHE A 595 -31.50 27.41 12.08
N ALA A 596 -32.38 28.41 12.07
CA ALA A 596 -33.47 28.51 13.05
C ALA A 596 -34.82 28.01 12.54
N HIS A 597 -34.91 27.63 11.30
CA HIS A 597 -36.12 27.16 10.61
C HIS A 597 -36.14 25.63 10.52
N GLU A 598 -37.29 25.07 10.17
CA GLU A 598 -37.38 23.66 9.77
C GLU A 598 -36.60 23.42 8.50
N THR A 599 -35.99 22.23 8.36
CA THR A 599 -35.28 21.84 7.12
C THR A 599 -36.27 21.78 5.95
N ASN A 600 -36.02 22.54 4.90
CA ASN A 600 -36.89 22.68 3.74
C ASN A 600 -36.22 22.24 2.40
N VAL A 601 -35.02 21.68 2.49
CA VAL A 601 -34.22 21.25 1.33
C VAL A 601 -34.14 19.74 1.22
N ASP A 602 -33.90 19.20 0.02
CA ASP A 602 -33.74 17.77 -0.16
C ASP A 602 -32.35 17.28 0.30
N THR A 603 -32.29 16.82 1.55
CA THR A 603 -31.09 16.21 2.10
C THR A 603 -30.97 14.71 1.74
N GLN A 604 -31.93 14.14 0.96
CA GLN A 604 -31.97 12.72 0.65
C GLN A 604 -31.33 12.37 -0.70
N ASN A 605 -30.92 13.36 -1.50
CA ASN A 605 -30.13 13.11 -2.71
C ASN A 605 -28.87 12.32 -2.38
N ARG A 606 -28.42 11.49 -3.31
CA ARG A 606 -27.20 10.69 -3.17
C ARG A 606 -25.94 11.54 -3.02
N ILE A 607 -25.88 12.66 -3.71
CA ILE A 607 -24.77 13.62 -3.65
C ILE A 607 -25.34 14.93 -3.14
N VAL A 608 -24.90 15.37 -1.95
CA VAL A 608 -25.35 16.62 -1.33
C VAL A 608 -24.13 17.51 -1.03
N ILE A 609 -24.18 18.73 -1.51
CA ILE A 609 -23.16 19.77 -1.26
C ILE A 609 -23.78 20.87 -0.41
N TYR A 610 -23.21 21.07 0.76
CA TYR A 610 -23.56 22.16 1.67
C TYR A 610 -22.64 23.35 1.40
N ASP A 611 -23.09 24.31 0.57
CA ASP A 611 -22.36 25.55 0.30
C ASP A 611 -22.61 26.57 1.41
N ILE A 612 -21.58 26.85 2.18
CA ILE A 612 -21.59 27.79 3.33
C ILE A 612 -20.69 29.01 3.13
N MET A 613 -20.28 29.32 1.91
CA MET A 613 -19.39 30.42 1.61
C MET A 613 -19.93 31.78 2.11
N ASP A 614 -21.23 31.99 1.92
CA ASP A 614 -21.89 33.27 2.23
C ASP A 614 -22.34 33.41 3.68
N LEU A 615 -22.03 32.44 4.59
CA LEU A 615 -22.38 32.51 6.01
C LEU A 615 -21.66 33.65 6.79
N GLY A 616 -20.58 34.18 6.25
CA GLY A 616 -19.74 35.14 6.95
C GLY A 616 -18.92 34.53 8.10
N ARG A 617 -17.93 35.25 8.61
CA ARG A 617 -16.97 34.77 9.60
C ARG A 617 -17.60 34.28 10.92
N GLN A 618 -18.65 34.97 11.38
CA GLN A 618 -19.28 34.71 12.68
C GLN A 618 -20.05 33.38 12.68
N LEU A 619 -20.67 33.02 11.55
CA LEU A 619 -21.43 31.78 11.40
C LEU A 619 -20.65 30.61 10.83
N LYS A 620 -19.45 30.81 10.29
CA LYS A 620 -18.70 29.77 9.57
C LYS A 620 -18.42 28.55 10.46
N THR A 621 -17.93 28.78 11.69
CA THR A 621 -17.66 27.69 12.64
C THR A 621 -18.95 27.00 13.10
N MET A 622 -19.99 27.79 13.43
CA MET A 622 -21.29 27.27 13.80
C MET A 622 -21.92 26.46 12.65
N GLY A 623 -21.84 27.00 11.42
CA GLY A 623 -22.32 26.31 10.22
C GLY A 623 -21.61 24.97 9.99
N LEU A 624 -20.30 24.91 10.15
CA LEU A 624 -19.53 23.65 10.08
C LEU A 624 -20.00 22.62 11.12
N LEU A 625 -20.27 23.05 12.36
CA LEU A 625 -20.78 22.16 13.41
C LEU A 625 -22.19 21.63 13.07
N ILE A 626 -23.12 22.51 12.63
CA ILE A 626 -24.49 22.13 12.29
C ILE A 626 -24.52 21.19 11.09
N ILE A 627 -23.71 21.46 10.06
CA ILE A 627 -23.61 20.58 8.89
C ILE A 627 -22.98 19.24 9.27
N THR A 628 -21.97 19.24 10.14
CA THR A 628 -21.38 17.99 10.66
C THR A 628 -22.43 17.14 11.38
N ASP A 629 -23.28 17.77 12.17
CA ASP A 629 -24.41 17.08 12.84
C ASP A 629 -25.46 16.58 11.83
N ALA A 630 -25.80 17.38 10.82
CA ALA A 630 -26.70 16.95 9.74
C ALA A 630 -26.12 15.78 8.95
N MET A 631 -24.81 15.78 8.67
CA MET A 631 -24.10 14.64 8.07
C MET A 631 -24.15 13.41 8.96
N LEU A 632 -24.01 13.58 10.30
CA LEU A 632 -24.11 12.47 11.26
C LEU A 632 -25.51 11.86 11.29
N ASN A 633 -26.56 12.67 11.16
CA ASN A 633 -27.93 12.21 11.01
C ASN A 633 -28.05 11.32 9.75
N ARG A 634 -27.54 11.77 8.59
CA ARG A 634 -27.60 11.03 7.34
C ARG A 634 -26.80 9.72 7.40
N VAL A 635 -25.59 9.75 7.97
CA VAL A 635 -24.75 8.57 8.19
C VAL A 635 -25.49 7.55 9.06
N THR A 636 -26.18 8.01 10.11
CA THR A 636 -26.95 7.13 11.00
C THR A 636 -28.10 6.43 10.28
N GLU A 637 -28.85 7.15 9.44
CA GLU A 637 -29.89 6.56 8.60
C GLU A 637 -29.35 5.55 7.61
N ASN A 638 -28.24 5.88 6.92
CA ASN A 638 -27.62 5.02 5.93
C ASN A 638 -27.06 3.75 6.56
N TRP A 639 -26.41 3.86 7.72
CA TRP A 639 -25.90 2.72 8.47
C TRP A 639 -26.99 1.73 8.81
N ARG A 640 -28.17 2.21 9.27
CA ARG A 640 -29.35 1.36 9.54
C ARG A 640 -29.90 0.68 8.28
N LYS A 641 -29.73 1.29 7.12
CA LYS A 641 -30.10 0.75 5.81
C LYS A 641 -29.01 -0.13 5.18
N GLY A 642 -27.85 -0.30 5.83
CA GLY A 642 -26.69 -1.01 5.29
C GLY A 642 -25.99 -0.29 4.14
N LYS A 643 -26.20 1.02 3.99
CA LYS A 643 -25.63 1.87 2.93
C LYS A 643 -24.40 2.62 3.45
N ARG A 644 -23.35 2.67 2.65
CA ARG A 644 -22.12 3.44 2.96
C ARG A 644 -22.29 4.92 2.65
N THR A 645 -21.51 5.75 3.34
CA THR A 645 -21.52 7.21 3.15
C THR A 645 -20.11 7.74 3.13
N HIS A 646 -19.75 8.51 2.11
CA HIS A 646 -18.49 9.23 1.99
C HIS A 646 -18.70 10.69 2.36
N LEU A 647 -17.86 11.21 3.25
CA LEU A 647 -17.93 12.58 3.75
C LEU A 647 -16.69 13.35 3.31
N PHE A 648 -16.88 14.56 2.81
CA PHE A 648 -15.80 15.47 2.46
C PHE A 648 -16.02 16.78 3.21
N ILE A 649 -15.06 17.15 4.06
CA ILE A 649 -15.13 18.36 4.89
C ILE A 649 -13.91 19.21 4.55
N ASP A 650 -14.17 20.28 3.81
CA ASP A 650 -13.12 21.24 3.43
C ASP A 650 -12.90 22.29 4.53
N GLU A 651 -11.72 22.91 4.52
CA GLU A 651 -11.27 23.88 5.54
C GLU A 651 -11.44 23.36 6.98
N PHE A 652 -11.23 22.07 7.16
CA PHE A 652 -11.42 21.31 8.39
C PHE A 652 -10.73 21.90 9.62
N HIS A 653 -9.61 22.61 9.45
CA HIS A 653 -8.86 23.23 10.55
C HIS A 653 -9.66 24.28 11.35
N VAL A 654 -10.70 24.87 10.75
CA VAL A 654 -11.49 25.94 11.38
C VAL A 654 -12.18 25.45 12.67
N VAL A 655 -12.59 24.19 12.73
CA VAL A 655 -13.27 23.63 13.92
C VAL A 655 -12.34 23.47 15.12
N PHE A 656 -11.01 23.41 14.93
CA PHE A 656 -10.02 23.24 15.99
C PHE A 656 -9.52 24.55 16.59
N GLN A 657 -10.00 25.70 16.11
CA GLN A 657 -9.69 27.00 16.69
C GLN A 657 -10.35 27.22 18.07
N ASN A 658 -11.37 26.41 18.40
CA ASN A 658 -12.06 26.42 19.67
C ASN A 658 -12.08 25.00 20.29
N PRO A 659 -11.69 24.81 21.57
CA PRO A 659 -11.64 23.49 22.21
C PRO A 659 -12.98 22.73 22.19
N TYR A 660 -14.10 23.40 22.39
CA TYR A 660 -15.42 22.75 22.44
C TYR A 660 -15.86 22.25 21.06
N SER A 661 -15.57 23.02 20.00
CA SER A 661 -15.80 22.55 18.62
C SER A 661 -14.93 21.35 18.31
N ALA A 662 -13.67 21.36 18.78
CA ALA A 662 -12.74 20.27 18.59
C ALA A 662 -13.22 18.98 19.26
N ASP A 663 -13.74 19.07 20.50
CA ASP A 663 -14.28 17.89 21.22
C ASP A 663 -15.53 17.31 20.56
N PHE A 664 -16.47 18.16 20.14
CA PHE A 664 -17.63 17.71 19.38
C PHE A 664 -17.22 17.02 18.07
N PHE A 665 -16.30 17.65 17.33
CA PHE A 665 -15.87 17.12 16.04
C PHE A 665 -15.11 15.79 16.19
N ASP A 666 -14.24 15.66 17.17
CA ASP A 666 -13.55 14.39 17.47
C ASP A 666 -14.56 13.29 17.82
N SER A 667 -15.59 13.62 18.62
CA SER A 667 -16.68 12.68 18.92
C SER A 667 -17.47 12.27 17.66
N ALA A 668 -17.83 13.25 16.79
CA ALA A 668 -18.51 12.98 15.52
C ALA A 668 -17.66 12.12 14.58
N TRP A 669 -16.35 12.40 14.49
CA TRP A 669 -15.40 11.64 13.68
C TRP A 669 -15.30 10.17 14.07
N ARG A 670 -15.25 9.90 15.38
CA ARG A 670 -15.28 8.52 15.92
C ARG A 670 -16.62 7.82 15.62
N ARG A 671 -17.74 8.56 15.66
CA ARG A 671 -19.07 8.04 15.33
C ARG A 671 -19.20 7.70 13.86
N PHE A 672 -18.64 8.52 12.95
CA PHE A 672 -18.59 8.23 11.52
C PHE A 672 -17.94 6.86 11.26
N ARG A 673 -16.76 6.62 11.84
CA ARG A 673 -16.07 5.34 11.73
C ARG A 673 -16.89 4.15 12.22
N LYS A 674 -17.50 4.26 13.43
CA LYS A 674 -18.34 3.19 14.02
C LYS A 674 -19.54 2.84 13.13
N ARG A 675 -20.04 3.79 12.35
CA ARG A 675 -21.21 3.65 11.47
C ARG A 675 -20.82 3.37 10.00
N GLY A 676 -19.57 2.96 9.74
CA GLY A 676 -19.11 2.57 8.42
C GLY A 676 -19.12 3.71 7.40
N ALA A 677 -18.98 4.95 7.86
CA ALA A 677 -18.77 6.09 6.99
C ALA A 677 -17.27 6.34 6.75
N TYR A 678 -16.96 6.93 5.62
CA TYR A 678 -15.61 7.23 5.13
C TYR A 678 -15.35 8.73 5.13
N PRO A 679 -14.98 9.33 6.26
CA PRO A 679 -14.74 10.76 6.33
C PRO A 679 -13.40 11.12 5.66
N THR A 680 -13.40 12.24 4.91
CA THR A 680 -12.23 12.85 4.29
C THR A 680 -12.16 14.30 4.73
N ALA A 681 -11.11 14.66 5.46
CA ALA A 681 -10.82 16.02 5.88
C ALA A 681 -9.80 16.67 4.95
N ILE A 682 -10.05 17.91 4.55
CA ILE A 682 -9.17 18.65 3.65
C ILE A 682 -8.74 19.93 4.37
N THR A 683 -7.45 20.22 4.38
CA THR A 683 -6.93 21.43 5.02
C THR A 683 -5.65 21.96 4.38
N GLN A 684 -5.49 23.26 4.35
CA GLN A 684 -4.25 23.93 3.95
C GLN A 684 -3.40 24.35 5.14
N ASN A 685 -3.94 24.30 6.34
CA ASN A 685 -3.27 24.79 7.55
C ASN A 685 -3.03 23.63 8.53
N VAL A 686 -1.86 23.04 8.42
CA VAL A 686 -1.46 21.90 9.25
C VAL A 686 -1.08 22.35 10.66
N GLU A 687 -0.59 23.57 10.84
CA GLU A 687 -0.16 24.09 12.13
C GLU A 687 -1.29 24.03 13.17
N TYR A 688 -2.51 24.48 12.83
CA TYR A 688 -3.66 24.37 13.74
C TYR A 688 -4.03 22.91 14.08
N LEU A 689 -3.78 21.97 13.17
CA LEU A 689 -4.00 20.55 13.48
C LEU A 689 -2.96 20.01 14.45
N LEU A 690 -1.71 20.44 14.32
CA LEU A 690 -0.61 19.98 15.17
C LEU A 690 -0.65 20.59 16.57
N ASP A 691 -1.18 21.81 16.70
CA ASP A 691 -1.32 22.51 17.99
C ASP A 691 -2.53 22.00 18.81
N SER A 692 -3.52 21.37 18.17
CA SER A 692 -4.67 20.75 18.83
C SER A 692 -4.38 19.27 19.16
N VAL A 693 -4.55 18.87 20.43
CA VAL A 693 -4.38 17.48 20.87
C VAL A 693 -5.34 16.54 20.15
N GLN A 694 -6.60 16.96 19.98
CA GLN A 694 -7.64 16.19 19.28
C GLN A 694 -7.27 15.98 17.81
N ALA A 695 -6.92 17.06 17.11
CA ALA A 695 -6.58 16.99 15.69
C ALA A 695 -5.26 16.24 15.43
N SER A 696 -4.25 16.43 16.27
CA SER A 696 -2.99 15.68 16.20
C SER A 696 -3.21 14.17 16.41
N THR A 697 -4.10 13.81 17.34
CA THR A 697 -4.51 12.42 17.56
C THR A 697 -5.27 11.85 16.35
N MET A 698 -6.17 12.63 15.74
CA MET A 698 -6.89 12.23 14.53
C MET A 698 -5.93 12.00 13.36
N LEU A 699 -4.95 12.89 13.18
CA LEU A 699 -3.93 12.79 12.14
C LEU A 699 -3.06 11.53 12.31
N SER A 700 -2.58 11.28 13.53
CA SER A 700 -1.73 10.12 13.85
C SER A 700 -2.47 8.79 13.66
N ASN A 701 -3.76 8.74 14.01
CA ASN A 701 -4.60 7.56 13.90
C ASN A 701 -5.20 7.34 12.51
N SER A 702 -5.08 8.30 11.60
CA SER A 702 -5.55 8.15 10.23
C SER A 702 -4.61 7.23 9.45
N GLU A 703 -5.15 6.13 8.96
CA GLU A 703 -4.37 5.18 8.16
C GLU A 703 -4.24 5.60 6.68
N MET A 704 -4.99 6.61 6.26
CA MET A 704 -4.87 7.19 4.93
C MET A 704 -4.59 8.68 4.99
N LEU A 705 -3.41 9.09 4.50
CA LEU A 705 -2.99 10.50 4.42
C LEU A 705 -2.49 10.80 3.02
N ILE A 706 -2.93 11.95 2.48
CA ILE A 706 -2.42 12.50 1.22
C ILE A 706 -1.68 13.79 1.58
N LEU A 707 -0.37 13.70 1.59
CA LEU A 707 0.53 14.80 1.93
C LEU A 707 1.08 15.39 0.63
N LEU A 708 0.51 16.50 0.18
CA LEU A 708 1.00 17.25 -0.96
C LEU A 708 2.12 18.20 -0.53
N ASN A 709 2.50 19.15 -1.37
CA ASN A 709 3.53 20.15 -1.02
C ASN A 709 3.20 20.85 0.30
N GLN A 710 4.16 20.90 1.24
CA GLN A 710 4.01 21.45 2.59
C GLN A 710 4.85 22.71 2.79
N ALA A 711 4.37 23.62 3.66
CA ALA A 711 5.17 24.74 4.13
C ALA A 711 6.38 24.24 4.96
N PRO A 712 7.53 24.94 4.97
CA PRO A 712 8.72 24.48 5.69
C PRO A 712 8.48 24.18 7.18
N SER A 713 7.74 25.05 7.88
CA SER A 713 7.40 24.86 9.32
C SER A 713 6.57 23.60 9.57
N ASP A 714 5.57 23.38 8.71
CA ASP A 714 4.63 22.26 8.85
C ASP A 714 5.28 20.92 8.49
N ARG A 715 6.16 20.93 7.50
CA ARG A 715 6.89 19.77 7.02
C ARG A 715 7.73 19.11 8.12
N GLU A 716 8.50 19.92 8.89
CA GLU A 716 9.33 19.40 9.99
C GLU A 716 8.47 18.77 11.10
N LYS A 717 7.39 19.47 11.50
CA LYS A 717 6.45 18.95 12.51
C LYS A 717 5.76 17.67 12.04
N LEU A 718 5.32 17.61 10.77
CA LEU A 718 4.71 16.41 10.18
C LEU A 718 5.71 15.24 10.08
N ALA A 719 6.94 15.52 9.67
CA ALA A 719 7.98 14.50 9.57
C ALA A 719 8.25 13.86 10.93
N ALA A 720 8.33 14.66 11.99
CA ALA A 720 8.51 14.15 13.35
C ALA A 720 7.29 13.35 13.85
N LEU A 721 6.05 13.83 13.61
CA LEU A 721 4.81 13.16 14.05
C LEU A 721 4.56 11.83 13.33
N LEU A 722 4.83 11.77 12.04
CA LEU A 722 4.52 10.64 11.17
C LEU A 722 5.73 9.73 10.90
N ASN A 723 6.89 10.05 11.48
CA ASN A 723 8.15 9.35 11.27
C ASN A 723 8.56 9.26 9.80
N ILE A 724 8.52 10.42 9.10
CA ILE A 724 8.88 10.53 7.67
C ILE A 724 10.39 10.72 7.55
N SER A 725 11.06 9.94 6.70
CA SER A 725 12.50 10.05 6.49
C SER A 725 12.89 11.35 5.75
N PRO A 726 14.15 11.80 5.82
CA PRO A 726 14.64 12.93 5.04
C PRO A 726 14.43 12.74 3.53
N GLU A 727 14.64 11.52 3.02
CA GLU A 727 14.46 11.15 1.63
C GLU A 727 12.99 11.27 1.20
N GLN A 728 12.08 10.77 2.04
CA GLN A 728 10.63 10.90 1.83
C GLN A 728 10.17 12.36 1.92
N THR A 729 10.74 13.14 2.84
CA THR A 729 10.43 14.57 3.01
C THR A 729 10.69 15.37 1.72
N GLY A 730 11.65 14.93 0.90
CA GLY A 730 11.91 15.52 -0.43
C GLY A 730 10.67 15.55 -1.34
N TYR A 731 9.78 14.57 -1.24
CA TYR A 731 8.56 14.48 -2.08
C TYR A 731 7.43 15.43 -1.68
N ILE A 732 7.50 16.04 -0.50
CA ILE A 732 6.57 17.08 -0.03
C ILE A 732 7.24 18.46 0.07
N THR A 733 8.47 18.58 -0.50
CA THR A 733 9.27 19.81 -0.54
C THR A 733 9.30 20.36 -1.95
N ASN A 734 8.67 21.52 -2.18
CA ASN A 734 8.57 22.14 -3.51
C ASN A 734 8.00 21.18 -4.58
N ALA A 735 7.16 20.24 -4.16
CA ALA A 735 6.54 19.27 -5.05
C ALA A 735 5.60 19.95 -6.05
N PRO A 736 5.55 19.52 -7.31
CA PRO A 736 4.54 19.96 -8.27
C PRO A 736 3.13 19.65 -7.78
N ALA A 737 2.13 20.39 -8.30
CA ALA A 737 0.73 20.11 -7.98
C ALA A 737 0.36 18.67 -8.35
N GLY A 738 -0.35 17.97 -7.45
CA GLY A 738 -0.71 16.57 -7.58
C GLY A 738 0.40 15.59 -7.27
N CYS A 739 1.55 16.06 -6.75
CA CYS A 739 2.65 15.19 -6.30
C CYS A 739 2.81 15.27 -4.78
N GLY A 740 3.24 14.17 -4.16
CA GLY A 740 3.40 14.14 -2.70
C GLY A 740 3.68 12.74 -2.15
N LEU A 741 3.30 12.52 -0.90
CA LEU A 741 3.35 11.23 -0.20
C LEU A 741 1.95 10.73 0.11
N LEU A 742 1.70 9.47 -0.18
CA LEU A 742 0.49 8.74 0.18
C LEU A 742 0.81 7.75 1.29
N ARG A 743 0.20 7.94 2.46
CA ARG A 743 0.17 6.91 3.51
C ARG A 743 -1.07 6.05 3.31
N TYR A 744 -0.89 4.73 3.30
CA TYR A 744 -1.96 3.75 3.25
C TYR A 744 -1.64 2.61 4.21
N GLY A 745 -2.31 2.57 5.36
CA GLY A 745 -1.95 1.68 6.46
C GLY A 745 -0.53 1.95 6.95
N GLY A 746 0.32 0.93 6.90
CA GLY A 746 1.75 1.05 7.22
C GLY A 746 2.64 1.52 6.07
N ALA A 747 2.10 1.60 4.85
CA ALA A 747 2.85 2.03 3.67
C ALA A 747 2.91 3.55 3.56
N LEU A 748 4.07 4.11 3.22
CA LEU A 748 4.24 5.52 2.87
C LEU A 748 4.94 5.61 1.52
N VAL A 749 4.21 5.96 0.47
CA VAL A 749 4.65 5.86 -0.92
C VAL A 749 4.62 7.23 -1.58
N PRO A 750 5.69 7.66 -2.27
CA PRO A 750 5.64 8.88 -3.06
C PRO A 750 4.79 8.66 -4.30
N PHE A 751 3.96 9.64 -4.60
CA PHE A 751 3.04 9.56 -5.73
C PHE A 751 3.06 10.82 -6.59
N LYS A 752 2.66 10.63 -7.84
CA LYS A 752 2.32 11.70 -8.78
C LYS A 752 0.95 11.41 -9.38
N ASN A 753 0.09 12.39 -9.36
CA ASN A 753 -1.24 12.31 -9.96
C ASN A 753 -1.44 13.51 -10.88
N GLN A 754 -1.41 13.26 -12.18
CA GLN A 754 -1.59 14.27 -13.22
C GLN A 754 -2.72 13.80 -14.13
N PHE A 755 -3.87 14.46 -14.02
CA PHE A 755 -5.05 14.18 -14.85
C PHE A 755 -4.92 14.87 -16.22
N PRO A 756 -5.37 14.26 -17.34
CA PRO A 756 -5.33 14.87 -18.67
C PRO A 756 -6.13 16.18 -18.73
N LYS A 757 -5.47 17.26 -19.21
CA LYS A 757 -6.07 18.63 -19.18
C LYS A 757 -7.11 18.88 -20.27
N ASP A 758 -7.16 18.07 -21.30
CA ASP A 758 -8.05 18.18 -22.46
C ASP A 758 -9.43 17.59 -22.22
N THR A 759 -9.66 16.98 -21.04
CA THR A 759 -10.92 16.33 -20.66
C THR A 759 -11.92 17.30 -20.02
N GLU A 760 -13.21 16.98 -20.12
CA GLU A 760 -14.27 17.70 -19.43
C GLU A 760 -14.16 17.50 -17.90
N LEU A 761 -13.81 16.29 -17.45
CA LEU A 761 -13.59 15.99 -16.05
C LEU A 761 -12.49 16.89 -15.44
N TYR A 762 -11.38 17.11 -16.16
CA TYR A 762 -10.34 18.03 -15.67
C TYR A 762 -10.89 19.43 -15.43
N ARG A 763 -11.68 19.94 -16.39
CA ARG A 763 -12.28 21.29 -16.30
C ARG A 763 -13.29 21.44 -15.17
N LEU A 764 -13.98 20.36 -14.79
CA LEU A 764 -14.88 20.32 -13.63
C LEU A 764 -14.11 20.23 -12.31
N MET A 765 -12.94 19.58 -12.30
CA MET A 765 -12.16 19.37 -11.09
C MET A 765 -11.18 20.51 -10.79
N THR A 766 -10.68 21.22 -11.82
CA THR A 766 -9.70 22.30 -11.61
C THR A 766 -10.31 23.49 -10.90
N THR A 767 -9.52 24.13 -10.02
CA THR A 767 -9.88 25.39 -9.34
C THR A 767 -9.23 26.61 -9.99
N LYS A 768 -8.45 26.40 -11.06
CA LYS A 768 -7.79 27.49 -11.79
C LYS A 768 -8.81 28.23 -12.67
N PRO A 769 -9.00 29.54 -12.50
CA PRO A 769 -10.03 30.30 -13.23
C PRO A 769 -9.93 30.20 -14.75
N ASP A 770 -8.71 30.16 -15.29
CA ASP A 770 -8.46 30.11 -16.73
C ASP A 770 -8.68 28.71 -17.34
N GLU A 771 -8.73 27.67 -16.54
CA GLU A 771 -8.87 26.27 -16.96
C GLU A 771 -10.24 25.67 -16.57
N SER A 772 -11.02 26.31 -15.68
CA SER A 772 -12.29 25.82 -15.15
C SER A 772 -13.47 26.09 -16.07
N ILE A 773 -14.51 25.25 -16.01
CA ILE A 773 -15.80 25.55 -16.61
C ILE A 773 -16.45 26.65 -15.75
N ILE A 774 -16.48 27.88 -16.24
CA ILE A 774 -17.33 28.94 -15.68
C ILE A 774 -18.77 28.57 -16.05
N VAL A 775 -19.48 27.91 -15.14
CA VAL A 775 -20.94 27.78 -15.28
C VAL A 775 -21.51 29.18 -15.21
N GLY A 776 -22.00 29.68 -16.35
CA GLY A 776 -22.35 31.07 -16.53
C GLY A 776 -23.23 31.61 -15.41
N SER A 777 -22.85 32.75 -14.93
CA SER A 777 -23.67 33.66 -14.14
C SER A 777 -24.88 34.16 -14.96
N ASN A 778 -25.82 33.25 -15.23
CA ASN A 778 -27.15 33.61 -15.68
C ASN A 778 -28.12 33.35 -14.53
N THR A 779 -28.10 34.27 -13.58
CA THR A 779 -29.24 34.55 -12.72
C THR A 779 -29.58 36.01 -12.82
N LYS A 780 -30.57 36.32 -13.68
CA LYS A 780 -31.47 37.42 -13.40
C LYS A 780 -32.53 36.98 -12.43
#